data_114f6486b71149ef1997d1092e097406
#
_entry.id   114f6486b71149ef1997d1092e097406
#
_cell.length_a   1.000
_cell.length_b   1.000
_cell.length_c   1.000
_cell.angle_alpha   90.00
_cell.angle_beta   90.00
_cell.angle_gamma   90.00
#
_symmetry.space_group_name_H-M   'P 1'
#
loop_
_entity.id
_entity.type
_entity.pdbx_description
1 polymer ?
#
loop_
_entity_poly.entity_id
_entity_poly.type
_entity_poly.pdbx_seq_one_letter_code
_entity_poly.pdbx_strand_id
1 'polypeptide(L)'
;MGTRMLGWGAAALVGLTLLAGSALAIYALRTQAQVDGRLPLAGLAQPVQVRRDAADVTHLAARSPQDLWQAMGYVHAQERGWQLEFNRRVMHGTLSEVLGPATLETDKLLRALDILGAARRQYAGLPAQAREALQAYSAGIAAFHAQRRQALTPEFLLLGVTPGREGGRDGPAWAPEDSVGWALMMALDLGGNWGNEFARLGLLRTLDTDRLWQLMPPYPGEPPASATDLAALYRGLGVYAPAAGAAAAAAPVASGLASLVDQARSDWAQVLAQDAGSNDGKGSNNWVLAGTRSASGKPLLANDPHLGLSAPAIWYYAHLQAPAGQASDGTPIAAIDAIGATLPGLPFVVLGRTARVAWGFTNTSPDVQDLYLEQIDARDPTRYRTPDGWAVFGVREETIRVKGQADVQLQLRATRHGPVLSDAQASHGQLLDLSKYVLALRWNALDADNQSVLAGLLANAAQSVADLQQAFRHYHSPMQSIVMADVDGTIAFQAAGRVPLRHPDNDLRGVAPAPGWDARYDWQGWLAPEQAPQDDGGSRGWVATANQRITAPDYPHFLTQDWHLPYRYERIAQLLEARPRHDLDSLAAIQNDVTSLATQRLLPTLRAAAAQTEHALAAPVAQMLAGFDGHMAADQPAPLVFAAWADELARGLIAPRVGAERFAATYGRRDFRAAVEGIMARDDAWWCAPLSCAAQSQRALGRALDRLQAAYGAQPALWRWGRAHPAVSSHRPLGSVAALARFFNVQVPSSGDGYTVNVGQYNAGDVAGGAFANRHAASLRALFDLADLENSRFIYQTGQSGNVFSPRYRDMRHGWARGEYRLLQREPARWRHQLVLEPGR
;
A
#
# COMPACT_ATOMS: atom_id res chain seq x y z
N MET A 1 -31.24 27.27 -50.58
CA MET A 1 -31.78 26.33 -49.59
C MET A 1 -30.67 25.80 -48.69
N GLY A 2 -29.46 25.50 -49.15
CA GLY A 2 -28.39 24.87 -48.39
C GLY A 2 -27.85 25.67 -47.18
N THR A 3 -27.72 27.00 -47.27
CA THR A 3 -27.16 27.84 -46.19
C THR A 3 -28.10 27.98 -44.98
N ARG A 4 -29.43 27.93 -45.21
CA ARG A 4 -30.43 27.97 -44.11
C ARG A 4 -30.46 26.64 -43.36
N MET A 5 -30.33 25.49 -44.02
CA MET A 5 -30.27 24.16 -43.36
C MET A 5 -28.98 23.99 -42.54
N LEU A 6 -27.83 24.50 -43.01
CA LEU A 6 -26.60 24.51 -42.24
C LEU A 6 -26.74 25.40 -40.95
N GLY A 7 -27.40 26.56 -41.06
CA GLY A 7 -27.67 27.44 -39.91
C GLY A 7 -28.54 26.79 -38.86
N TRP A 8 -29.63 26.09 -39.25
CA TRP A 8 -30.48 25.34 -38.33
C TRP A 8 -29.79 24.14 -37.69
N GLY A 9 -28.92 23.42 -38.45
CA GLY A 9 -28.12 22.33 -37.93
C GLY A 9 -27.09 22.82 -36.88
N ALA A 10 -26.41 23.93 -37.16
CA ALA A 10 -25.48 24.55 -36.19
C ALA A 10 -26.19 25.06 -34.95
N ALA A 11 -27.34 25.72 -35.09
CA ALA A 11 -28.15 26.15 -33.92
C ALA A 11 -28.68 24.99 -33.09
N ALA A 12 -29.13 23.90 -33.71
CA ALA A 12 -29.53 22.69 -33.01
C ALA A 12 -28.36 22.02 -32.26
N LEU A 13 -27.18 21.96 -32.86
CA LEU A 13 -25.95 21.41 -32.22
C LEU A 13 -25.54 22.29 -31.00
N VAL A 14 -25.56 23.60 -31.14
CA VAL A 14 -25.29 24.52 -30.04
C VAL A 14 -26.33 24.36 -28.93
N GLY A 15 -27.63 24.27 -29.29
CA GLY A 15 -28.70 24.04 -28.32
C GLY A 15 -28.55 22.70 -27.57
N LEU A 16 -28.23 21.61 -28.26
CA LEU A 16 -27.94 20.31 -27.66
C LEU A 16 -26.70 20.35 -26.75
N THR A 17 -25.65 21.04 -27.17
CA THR A 17 -24.41 21.18 -26.36
C THR A 17 -24.68 21.97 -25.09
N LEU A 18 -25.48 23.07 -25.14
CA LEU A 18 -25.88 23.86 -23.99
C LEU A 18 -26.76 23.06 -23.03
N LEU A 19 -27.72 22.26 -23.55
CA LEU A 19 -28.57 21.40 -22.75
C LEU A 19 -27.75 20.29 -22.06
N ALA A 20 -26.84 19.64 -22.76
CA ALA A 20 -25.95 18.62 -22.20
C ALA A 20 -25.01 19.22 -21.13
N GLY A 21 -24.45 20.39 -21.40
CA GLY A 21 -23.61 21.12 -20.44
C GLY A 21 -24.38 21.53 -19.19
N SER A 22 -25.62 22.01 -19.35
CA SER A 22 -26.50 22.36 -18.21
C SER A 22 -26.90 21.13 -17.39
N ALA A 23 -27.25 20.05 -18.05
CA ALA A 23 -27.57 18.78 -17.38
C ALA A 23 -26.38 18.24 -16.58
N LEU A 24 -25.16 18.29 -17.17
CA LEU A 24 -23.92 17.91 -16.48
C LEU A 24 -23.63 18.83 -15.27
N ALA A 25 -23.81 20.12 -15.41
CA ALA A 25 -23.60 21.08 -14.32
C ALA A 25 -24.59 20.83 -13.15
N ILE A 26 -25.88 20.63 -13.47
CA ILE A 26 -26.90 20.30 -12.47
C ILE A 26 -26.56 18.99 -11.77
N TYR A 27 -26.17 17.96 -12.54
CA TYR A 27 -25.73 16.69 -11.98
C TYR A 27 -24.52 16.87 -11.07
N ALA A 28 -23.47 17.56 -11.52
CA ALA A 28 -22.28 17.84 -10.73
C ALA A 28 -22.59 18.55 -9.41
N LEU A 29 -23.52 19.54 -9.43
CA LEU A 29 -24.00 20.23 -8.22
C LEU A 29 -24.73 19.27 -7.28
N ARG A 30 -25.57 18.37 -7.82
CA ARG A 30 -26.31 17.40 -7.01
C ARG A 30 -25.45 16.30 -6.39
N THR A 31 -24.24 16.06 -6.90
CA THR A 31 -23.27 15.12 -6.31
C THR A 31 -22.46 15.74 -5.17
N GLN A 32 -22.54 17.06 -4.94
CA GLN A 32 -21.79 17.71 -3.87
C GLN A 32 -22.32 17.31 -2.50
N ALA A 33 -21.40 17.13 -1.54
CA ALA A 33 -21.74 16.90 -0.16
C ALA A 33 -22.47 18.12 0.44
N GLN A 34 -23.58 17.89 1.13
CA GLN A 34 -24.17 18.93 1.95
C GLN A 34 -23.34 19.11 3.21
N VAL A 35 -22.73 20.25 3.37
CA VAL A 35 -21.78 20.56 4.45
C VAL A 35 -22.28 21.62 5.43
N ASP A 36 -23.45 22.23 5.13
CA ASP A 36 -24.09 23.28 5.96
C ASP A 36 -25.55 22.95 6.23
N GLY A 37 -26.10 23.53 7.33
CA GLY A 37 -27.50 23.45 7.71
C GLY A 37 -27.81 22.28 8.64
N ARG A 38 -28.97 21.64 8.46
CA ARG A 38 -29.46 20.54 9.29
C ARG A 38 -29.94 19.40 8.43
N LEU A 39 -29.63 18.16 8.86
CA LEU A 39 -30.07 16.92 8.21
C LEU A 39 -30.57 15.93 9.24
N PRO A 40 -31.76 15.32 9.05
CA PRO A 40 -32.17 14.21 9.88
C PRO A 40 -31.32 12.98 9.52
N LEU A 41 -30.88 12.26 10.54
CA LEU A 41 -30.16 10.98 10.41
C LEU A 41 -30.86 9.95 11.27
N ALA A 42 -31.45 8.94 10.63
CA ALA A 42 -32.13 7.85 11.34
C ALA A 42 -31.13 7.09 12.23
N GLY A 43 -31.53 6.74 13.44
CA GLY A 43 -30.74 5.96 14.40
C GLY A 43 -29.90 6.80 15.37
N LEU A 44 -29.71 8.11 15.15
CA LEU A 44 -29.07 8.96 16.16
C LEU A 44 -29.99 9.12 17.39
N ALA A 45 -29.37 9.03 18.57
CA ALA A 45 -30.05 9.32 19.83
C ALA A 45 -30.05 10.85 20.14
N GLN A 46 -28.97 11.55 19.77
CA GLN A 46 -28.75 12.97 20.01
C GLN A 46 -28.16 13.65 18.78
N PRO A 47 -28.34 15.00 18.63
CA PRO A 47 -27.72 15.72 17.55
C PRO A 47 -26.19 15.64 17.56
N VAL A 48 -25.57 15.48 16.36
CA VAL A 48 -24.12 15.52 16.16
C VAL A 48 -23.74 16.74 15.34
N GLN A 49 -22.78 17.51 15.82
CA GLN A 49 -22.21 18.63 15.07
C GLN A 49 -21.11 18.15 14.14
N VAL A 50 -21.21 18.46 12.86
CA VAL A 50 -20.18 18.18 11.84
C VAL A 50 -19.71 19.53 11.29
N ARG A 51 -18.49 19.93 11.62
CA ARG A 51 -17.91 21.21 11.22
C ARG A 51 -16.67 20.99 10.37
N ARG A 52 -16.36 21.93 9.49
CA ARG A 52 -15.12 21.89 8.70
C ARG A 52 -14.35 23.19 8.92
N ASP A 53 -13.06 23.06 9.14
CA ASP A 53 -12.14 24.17 9.36
C ASP A 53 -11.56 24.71 8.04
N ALA A 54 -10.60 25.64 8.16
CA ALA A 54 -9.91 26.23 7.01
C ALA A 54 -8.98 25.24 6.29
N ALA A 55 -8.49 24.21 6.97
CA ALA A 55 -7.66 23.16 6.42
C ALA A 55 -8.47 22.02 5.77
N ASP A 56 -9.83 22.12 5.84
CA ASP A 56 -10.81 21.12 5.40
C ASP A 56 -10.81 19.84 6.25
N VAL A 57 -10.32 19.90 7.49
CA VAL A 57 -10.50 18.82 8.46
C VAL A 57 -11.97 18.77 8.90
N THR A 58 -12.53 17.57 8.98
CA THR A 58 -13.92 17.36 9.41
C THR A 58 -13.97 17.05 10.91
N HIS A 59 -14.62 17.90 11.69
CA HIS A 59 -14.78 17.78 13.14
C HIS A 59 -16.18 17.27 13.47
N LEU A 60 -16.25 16.12 14.16
CA LEU A 60 -17.48 15.51 14.62
C LEU A 60 -17.53 15.58 16.15
N ALA A 61 -18.56 16.25 16.68
CA ALA A 61 -18.79 16.34 18.11
C ALA A 61 -20.16 15.76 18.45
N ALA A 62 -20.16 14.63 19.15
CA ALA A 62 -21.35 13.88 19.57
C ALA A 62 -21.51 13.89 21.10
N ARG A 63 -22.67 13.47 21.58
CA ARG A 63 -22.97 13.29 23.01
C ARG A 63 -22.85 11.84 23.48
N SER A 64 -22.59 10.90 22.58
CA SER A 64 -22.28 9.51 22.87
C SER A 64 -21.27 8.95 21.86
N PRO A 65 -20.48 7.93 22.21
CA PRO A 65 -19.61 7.24 21.26
C PRO A 65 -20.40 6.61 20.11
N GLN A 66 -21.57 6.08 20.34
CA GLN A 66 -22.44 5.44 19.34
C GLN A 66 -22.87 6.47 18.27
N ASP A 67 -23.37 7.65 18.69
CA ASP A 67 -23.74 8.73 17.75
C ASP A 67 -22.52 9.23 16.96
N LEU A 68 -21.34 9.29 17.62
CA LEU A 68 -20.09 9.67 16.96
C LEU A 68 -19.73 8.72 15.81
N TRP A 69 -19.70 7.40 16.09
CA TRP A 69 -19.36 6.40 15.08
C TRP A 69 -20.39 6.36 13.95
N GLN A 70 -21.66 6.52 14.26
CA GLN A 70 -22.71 6.59 13.23
C GLN A 70 -22.55 7.83 12.35
N ALA A 71 -22.31 9.00 12.92
CA ALA A 71 -22.05 10.22 12.17
C ALA A 71 -20.79 10.11 11.31
N MET A 72 -19.74 9.42 11.80
CA MET A 72 -18.52 9.18 11.01
C MET A 72 -18.81 8.29 9.79
N GLY A 73 -19.60 7.23 9.95
CA GLY A 73 -20.06 6.39 8.84
C GLY A 73 -20.82 7.17 7.78
N TYR A 74 -21.73 8.06 8.20
CA TYR A 74 -22.45 8.97 7.32
C TYR A 74 -21.51 9.88 6.52
N VAL A 75 -20.55 10.53 7.20
CA VAL A 75 -19.57 11.43 6.57
C VAL A 75 -18.68 10.69 5.57
N HIS A 76 -18.19 9.49 5.92
CA HIS A 76 -17.40 8.68 5.00
C HIS A 76 -18.22 8.28 3.76
N ALA A 77 -19.47 7.87 3.91
CA ALA A 77 -20.34 7.54 2.78
C ALA A 77 -20.60 8.77 1.88
N GLN A 78 -20.83 9.95 2.49
CA GLN A 78 -21.08 11.19 1.79
C GLN A 78 -19.88 11.65 0.94
N GLU A 79 -18.66 11.53 1.48
CA GLU A 79 -17.42 12.03 0.85
C GLU A 79 -16.68 10.98 0.04
N ARG A 80 -16.83 9.69 0.37
CA ARG A 80 -16.00 8.59 -0.14
C ARG A 80 -16.84 7.37 -0.57
N GLY A 81 -18.11 7.57 -0.93
CA GLY A 81 -19.05 6.49 -1.21
C GLY A 81 -18.57 5.51 -2.26
N TRP A 82 -17.99 5.97 -3.38
CA TRP A 82 -17.42 5.07 -4.38
C TRP A 82 -16.20 4.29 -3.84
N GLN A 83 -15.34 4.94 -3.07
CA GLN A 83 -14.17 4.26 -2.47
C GLN A 83 -14.60 3.13 -1.52
N LEU A 84 -15.64 3.35 -0.70
CA LEU A 84 -16.22 2.30 0.14
C LEU A 84 -16.76 1.14 -0.70
N GLU A 85 -17.59 1.41 -1.71
CA GLU A 85 -18.15 0.37 -2.58
C GLU A 85 -17.06 -0.42 -3.31
N PHE A 86 -16.04 0.27 -3.86
CA PHE A 86 -14.93 -0.39 -4.53
C PHE A 86 -14.14 -1.29 -3.58
N ASN A 87 -13.79 -0.80 -2.38
CA ASN A 87 -13.07 -1.56 -1.35
C ASN A 87 -13.90 -2.77 -0.89
N ARG A 88 -15.21 -2.61 -0.72
CA ARG A 88 -16.12 -3.71 -0.38
C ARG A 88 -16.08 -4.81 -1.44
N ARG A 89 -16.17 -4.46 -2.73
CA ARG A 89 -16.09 -5.42 -3.83
C ARG A 89 -14.73 -6.11 -3.92
N VAL A 90 -13.65 -5.39 -3.62
CA VAL A 90 -12.32 -6.00 -3.56
C VAL A 90 -12.30 -7.10 -2.50
N MET A 91 -12.62 -6.77 -1.24
CA MET A 91 -12.54 -7.75 -0.15
C MET A 91 -13.55 -8.91 -0.27
N HIS A 92 -14.68 -8.70 -0.98
CA HIS A 92 -15.64 -9.75 -1.28
C HIS A 92 -15.25 -10.62 -2.48
N GLY A 93 -14.23 -10.22 -3.28
CA GLY A 93 -13.88 -10.89 -4.54
C GLY A 93 -15.04 -10.85 -5.55
N THR A 94 -15.59 -9.65 -5.80
CA THR A 94 -16.75 -9.41 -6.68
C THR A 94 -16.55 -8.26 -7.66
N LEU A 95 -15.31 -7.92 -7.93
CA LEU A 95 -14.97 -6.90 -8.93
C LEU A 95 -15.41 -7.32 -10.33
N SER A 96 -15.31 -8.61 -10.69
CA SER A 96 -15.64 -9.16 -12.01
C SER A 96 -17.12 -8.99 -12.34
N GLU A 97 -17.99 -8.92 -11.35
CA GLU A 97 -19.43 -8.64 -11.53
C GLU A 97 -19.66 -7.25 -12.19
N VAL A 98 -18.75 -6.31 -11.96
CA VAL A 98 -18.83 -4.93 -12.48
C VAL A 98 -17.86 -4.68 -13.62
N LEU A 99 -16.62 -5.16 -13.50
CA LEU A 99 -15.52 -4.85 -14.40
C LEU A 99 -15.23 -5.94 -15.45
N GLY A 100 -15.91 -7.11 -15.33
CA GLY A 100 -15.76 -8.22 -16.26
C GLY A 100 -14.49 -9.05 -16.03
N PRO A 101 -14.03 -9.80 -17.04
CA PRO A 101 -12.99 -10.81 -16.91
C PRO A 101 -11.62 -10.28 -16.48
N ALA A 102 -11.36 -9.00 -16.68
CA ALA A 102 -10.08 -8.39 -16.34
C ALA A 102 -9.73 -8.44 -14.84
N THR A 103 -10.72 -8.55 -13.96
CA THR A 103 -10.53 -8.63 -12.50
C THR A 103 -10.75 -10.04 -11.93
N LEU A 104 -10.96 -11.04 -12.81
CA LEU A 104 -11.29 -12.39 -12.39
C LEU A 104 -10.19 -13.05 -11.55
N GLU A 105 -8.93 -12.89 -11.94
CA GLU A 105 -7.81 -13.47 -11.18
C GLU A 105 -7.66 -12.83 -9.78
N THR A 106 -7.97 -11.54 -9.67
CA THR A 106 -8.04 -10.87 -8.37
C THR A 106 -9.15 -11.44 -7.49
N ASP A 107 -10.35 -11.59 -8.06
CA ASP A 107 -11.49 -12.16 -7.32
C ASP A 107 -11.21 -13.61 -6.89
N LYS A 108 -10.61 -14.42 -7.76
CA LYS A 108 -10.20 -15.79 -7.42
C LYS A 108 -9.25 -15.82 -6.22
N LEU A 109 -8.20 -14.97 -6.23
CA LEU A 109 -7.23 -14.89 -5.14
C LEU A 109 -7.90 -14.49 -3.82
N LEU A 110 -8.72 -13.43 -3.83
CA LEU A 110 -9.38 -12.92 -2.61
C LEU A 110 -10.42 -13.91 -2.07
N ARG A 111 -11.11 -14.65 -2.95
CA ARG A 111 -11.97 -15.77 -2.56
C ARG A 111 -11.15 -16.93 -1.98
N ALA A 112 -10.01 -17.28 -2.58
CA ALA A 112 -9.13 -18.32 -2.04
C ALA A 112 -8.63 -17.97 -0.64
N LEU A 113 -8.21 -16.72 -0.40
CA LEU A 113 -7.78 -16.23 0.91
C LEU A 113 -8.90 -16.21 1.95
N ASP A 114 -10.17 -16.30 1.57
CA ASP A 114 -11.34 -16.26 2.45
C ASP A 114 -11.38 -15.00 3.35
N ILE A 115 -11.05 -13.83 2.79
CA ILE A 115 -10.98 -12.56 3.53
C ILE A 115 -12.30 -12.27 4.25
N LEU A 116 -13.44 -12.41 3.55
CA LEU A 116 -14.76 -12.16 4.13
C LEU A 116 -15.13 -13.19 5.21
N GLY A 117 -14.80 -14.46 5.01
CA GLY A 117 -15.00 -15.50 6.00
C GLY A 117 -14.16 -15.27 7.26
N ALA A 118 -12.89 -14.89 7.11
CA ALA A 118 -12.03 -14.49 8.22
C ALA A 118 -12.58 -13.26 8.96
N ALA A 119 -13.00 -12.22 8.22
CA ALA A 119 -13.60 -11.02 8.80
C ALA A 119 -14.84 -11.32 9.65
N ARG A 120 -15.73 -12.21 9.18
CA ARG A 120 -16.91 -12.65 9.94
C ARG A 120 -16.54 -13.39 11.24
N ARG A 121 -15.57 -14.30 11.17
CA ARG A 121 -15.08 -15.02 12.38
C ARG A 121 -14.47 -14.06 13.39
N GLN A 122 -13.64 -13.12 12.94
CA GLN A 122 -13.01 -12.11 13.78
C GLN A 122 -14.05 -11.17 14.39
N TYR A 123 -14.99 -10.65 13.59
CA TYR A 123 -16.06 -9.78 14.08
C TYR A 123 -16.89 -10.45 15.18
N ALA A 124 -17.23 -11.73 15.03
CA ALA A 124 -17.96 -12.48 16.04
C ALA A 124 -17.17 -12.61 17.36
N GLY A 125 -15.84 -12.67 17.30
CA GLY A 125 -14.92 -12.75 18.44
C GLY A 125 -14.58 -11.40 19.09
N LEU A 126 -14.94 -10.25 18.50
CA LEU A 126 -14.65 -8.93 19.08
C LEU A 126 -15.47 -8.68 20.35
N PRO A 127 -14.95 -7.91 21.33
CA PRO A 127 -15.73 -7.46 22.49
C PRO A 127 -16.89 -6.54 22.08
N ALA A 128 -17.90 -6.41 22.93
CA ALA A 128 -19.12 -5.66 22.66
C ALA A 128 -18.86 -4.23 22.18
N GLN A 129 -18.00 -3.48 22.87
CA GLN A 129 -17.64 -2.11 22.49
C GLN A 129 -17.15 -2.00 21.02
N ALA A 130 -16.35 -2.95 20.54
CA ALA A 130 -15.83 -2.92 19.18
C ALA A 130 -16.92 -3.32 18.17
N ARG A 131 -17.73 -4.34 18.46
CA ARG A 131 -18.86 -4.72 17.61
C ARG A 131 -19.87 -3.58 17.44
N GLU A 132 -20.22 -2.89 18.54
CA GLU A 132 -21.16 -1.77 18.55
C GLU A 132 -20.60 -0.55 17.77
N ALA A 133 -19.31 -0.27 17.89
CA ALA A 133 -18.66 0.77 17.11
C ALA A 133 -18.80 0.50 15.60
N LEU A 134 -18.54 -0.74 15.17
CA LEU A 134 -18.66 -1.13 13.77
C LEU A 134 -20.12 -1.15 13.29
N GLN A 135 -21.06 -1.58 14.14
CA GLN A 135 -22.50 -1.53 13.84
C GLN A 135 -23.01 -0.10 13.66
N ALA A 136 -22.66 0.81 14.59
CA ALA A 136 -23.03 2.20 14.49
C ALA A 136 -22.45 2.87 13.23
N TYR A 137 -21.20 2.61 12.93
CA TYR A 137 -20.54 3.09 11.71
C TYR A 137 -21.24 2.59 10.45
N SER A 138 -21.54 1.31 10.37
CA SER A 138 -22.28 0.69 9.26
C SER A 138 -23.70 1.29 9.12
N ALA A 139 -24.40 1.51 10.23
CA ALA A 139 -25.71 2.17 10.24
C ALA A 139 -25.65 3.60 9.66
N GLY A 140 -24.58 4.34 9.93
CA GLY A 140 -24.36 5.67 9.35
C GLY A 140 -24.23 5.63 7.82
N ILE A 141 -23.46 4.69 7.28
CA ILE A 141 -23.33 4.47 5.82
C ILE A 141 -24.69 4.10 5.21
N ALA A 142 -25.40 3.17 5.83
CA ALA A 142 -26.73 2.74 5.38
C ALA A 142 -27.74 3.91 5.36
N ALA A 143 -27.75 4.73 6.40
CA ALA A 143 -28.63 5.90 6.50
C ALA A 143 -28.35 6.94 5.40
N PHE A 144 -27.07 7.18 5.05
CA PHE A 144 -26.72 8.05 3.92
C PHE A 144 -27.35 7.55 2.61
N HIS A 145 -27.18 6.30 2.30
CA HIS A 145 -27.71 5.71 1.05
C HIS A 145 -29.24 5.63 1.04
N ALA A 146 -29.89 5.38 2.18
CA ALA A 146 -31.34 5.34 2.29
C ALA A 146 -32.02 6.70 2.02
N GLN A 147 -31.38 7.79 2.40
CA GLN A 147 -31.94 9.14 2.22
C GLN A 147 -32.03 9.61 0.77
N ARG A 148 -31.13 9.13 -0.10
CA ARG A 148 -31.03 9.47 -1.54
C ARG A 148 -31.06 10.98 -1.84
N ARG A 149 -30.60 11.82 -0.90
CA ARG A 149 -30.61 13.30 -1.05
C ARG A 149 -29.51 13.77 -1.97
N GLN A 150 -28.35 13.17 -1.88
CA GLN A 150 -27.21 13.43 -2.75
C GLN A 150 -27.25 12.46 -3.94
N ALA A 151 -26.99 12.97 -5.15
CA ALA A 151 -26.84 12.10 -6.31
C ALA A 151 -25.56 11.26 -6.17
N LEU A 152 -25.60 10.02 -6.65
CA LEU A 152 -24.43 9.17 -6.70
C LEU A 152 -23.35 9.79 -7.62
N THR A 153 -22.08 9.56 -7.29
CA THR A 153 -20.95 10.07 -8.09
C THR A 153 -20.85 9.35 -9.43
N PRO A 154 -20.09 9.91 -10.41
CA PRO A 154 -20.08 9.39 -11.78
C PRO A 154 -19.76 7.90 -11.90
N GLU A 155 -18.93 7.38 -11.01
CA GLU A 155 -18.51 5.98 -11.02
C GLU A 155 -19.69 5.03 -10.94
N PHE A 156 -20.63 5.29 -10.03
CA PHE A 156 -21.82 4.47 -9.87
C PHE A 156 -22.67 4.44 -11.16
N LEU A 157 -22.84 5.59 -11.81
CA LEU A 157 -23.64 5.71 -13.02
C LEU A 157 -22.95 5.05 -14.22
N LEU A 158 -21.65 5.34 -14.42
CA LEU A 158 -20.88 4.84 -15.57
C LEU A 158 -20.71 3.32 -15.53
N LEU A 159 -20.63 2.76 -14.32
CA LEU A 159 -20.45 1.32 -14.12
C LEU A 159 -21.76 0.57 -13.91
N GLY A 160 -22.87 1.29 -13.70
CA GLY A 160 -24.18 0.70 -13.44
C GLY A 160 -24.26 0.02 -12.06
N VAL A 161 -23.59 0.61 -11.05
CA VAL A 161 -23.51 0.06 -9.70
C VAL A 161 -24.56 0.70 -8.79
N THR A 162 -25.25 -0.11 -8.01
CA THR A 162 -26.12 0.32 -6.92
C THR A 162 -25.45 -0.04 -5.60
N PRO A 163 -25.26 0.91 -4.65
CA PRO A 163 -24.69 0.60 -3.34
C PRO A 163 -25.46 -0.51 -2.62
N GLY A 164 -24.73 -1.48 -2.05
CA GLY A 164 -25.32 -2.62 -1.34
C GLY A 164 -25.92 -3.69 -2.22
N ARG A 165 -25.89 -3.57 -3.55
CA ARG A 165 -26.36 -4.63 -4.46
C ARG A 165 -25.19 -5.44 -5.00
N GLU A 166 -25.24 -6.74 -4.74
CA GLU A 166 -24.19 -7.68 -5.12
C GLU A 166 -24.78 -9.04 -5.41
N GLY A 167 -24.26 -9.74 -6.43
CA GLY A 167 -24.79 -11.04 -6.85
C GLY A 167 -26.27 -10.99 -7.28
N GLY A 168 -26.78 -9.81 -7.70
CA GLY A 168 -28.20 -9.61 -8.03
C GLY A 168 -29.11 -9.52 -6.79
N ARG A 169 -28.57 -9.52 -5.59
CA ARG A 169 -29.29 -9.42 -4.32
C ARG A 169 -29.03 -8.07 -3.65
N ASP A 170 -30.04 -7.53 -3.00
CA ASP A 170 -29.90 -6.34 -2.16
C ASP A 170 -29.39 -6.74 -0.78
N GLY A 171 -28.47 -5.95 -0.25
CA GLY A 171 -27.83 -6.14 1.06
C GLY A 171 -27.36 -4.79 1.64
N PRO A 172 -26.64 -4.77 2.76
CA PRO A 172 -26.09 -3.55 3.31
C PRO A 172 -25.04 -2.96 2.37
N ALA A 173 -25.02 -1.63 2.24
CA ALA A 173 -23.97 -0.94 1.49
C ALA A 173 -22.58 -1.12 2.14
N TRP A 174 -22.57 -1.38 3.44
CA TRP A 174 -21.40 -1.73 4.24
C TRP A 174 -21.87 -2.50 5.47
N ALA A 175 -21.45 -3.73 5.65
CA ALA A 175 -21.74 -4.53 6.83
C ALA A 175 -20.67 -4.26 7.92
N PRO A 176 -20.95 -4.49 9.20
CA PRO A 176 -19.95 -4.31 10.28
C PRO A 176 -18.67 -5.13 10.06
N GLU A 177 -18.79 -6.36 9.56
CA GLU A 177 -17.66 -7.22 9.21
C GLU A 177 -16.82 -6.69 8.05
N ASP A 178 -17.36 -5.81 7.19
CA ASP A 178 -16.60 -5.19 6.10
C ASP A 178 -15.48 -4.28 6.65
N SER A 179 -15.69 -3.67 7.82
CA SER A 179 -14.63 -2.92 8.49
C SER A 179 -13.47 -3.80 8.93
N VAL A 180 -13.75 -5.01 9.41
CA VAL A 180 -12.72 -6.01 9.72
C VAL A 180 -12.04 -6.50 8.44
N GLY A 181 -12.83 -6.77 7.41
CA GLY A 181 -12.34 -7.16 6.08
C GLY A 181 -11.42 -6.10 5.47
N TRP A 182 -11.75 -4.81 5.66
CA TRP A 182 -10.90 -3.72 5.22
C TRP A 182 -9.56 -3.65 5.99
N ALA A 183 -9.56 -3.89 7.29
CA ALA A 183 -8.33 -4.04 8.07
C ALA A 183 -7.47 -5.23 7.58
N LEU A 184 -8.09 -6.37 7.20
CA LEU A 184 -7.40 -7.50 6.58
C LEU A 184 -6.82 -7.16 5.20
N MET A 185 -7.51 -6.35 4.39
CA MET A 185 -6.97 -5.87 3.11
C MET A 185 -5.75 -4.97 3.33
N MET A 186 -5.74 -4.12 4.37
CA MET A 186 -4.55 -3.36 4.74
C MET A 186 -3.43 -4.27 5.23
N ALA A 187 -3.75 -5.35 5.96
CA ALA A 187 -2.77 -6.34 6.36
C ALA A 187 -2.18 -7.11 5.15
N LEU A 188 -2.99 -7.40 4.13
CA LEU A 188 -2.53 -8.01 2.88
C LEU A 188 -1.60 -7.07 2.10
N ASP A 189 -1.95 -5.79 2.04
CA ASP A 189 -1.16 -4.77 1.35
C ASP A 189 0.20 -4.53 2.03
N LEU A 190 0.26 -4.53 3.36
CA LEU A 190 1.45 -4.19 4.14
C LEU A 190 2.25 -5.39 4.66
N GLY A 191 1.64 -6.59 4.76
CA GLY A 191 2.23 -7.78 5.37
C GLY A 191 2.54 -8.91 4.38
N GLY A 192 2.45 -8.68 3.06
CA GLY A 192 2.59 -9.72 2.05
C GLY A 192 4.06 -10.13 1.81
N ASN A 193 4.56 -11.20 2.43
CA ASN A 193 5.91 -11.72 2.16
C ASN A 193 5.93 -13.05 1.38
N TRP A 194 4.81 -13.78 1.28
CA TRP A 194 4.73 -15.05 0.56
C TRP A 194 5.15 -14.97 -0.92
N GLY A 195 5.03 -13.80 -1.53
CA GLY A 195 5.49 -13.56 -2.89
C GLY A 195 7.02 -13.66 -3.04
N ASN A 196 7.80 -13.33 -2.00
CA ASN A 196 9.25 -13.52 -2.00
C ASN A 196 9.64 -14.98 -1.95
N GLU A 197 8.93 -15.80 -1.16
CA GLU A 197 9.15 -17.24 -1.12
C GLU A 197 8.84 -17.87 -2.48
N PHE A 198 7.71 -17.52 -3.09
CA PHE A 198 7.35 -18.01 -4.43
C PHE A 198 8.34 -17.56 -5.49
N ALA A 199 8.85 -16.33 -5.43
CA ALA A 199 9.87 -15.82 -6.34
C ALA A 199 11.19 -16.59 -6.19
N ARG A 200 11.63 -16.88 -4.95
CA ARG A 200 12.82 -17.71 -4.68
C ARG A 200 12.65 -19.11 -5.25
N LEU A 201 11.50 -19.75 -5.01
CA LEU A 201 11.19 -21.06 -5.61
C LEU A 201 11.29 -21.03 -7.14
N GLY A 202 10.73 -19.98 -7.77
CA GLY A 202 10.78 -19.81 -9.22
C GLY A 202 12.19 -19.59 -9.78
N LEU A 203 13.03 -18.83 -9.08
CA LEU A 203 14.41 -18.56 -9.47
C LEU A 203 15.32 -19.80 -9.34
N LEU A 204 15.08 -20.62 -8.32
CA LEU A 204 15.82 -21.87 -8.08
C LEU A 204 15.61 -22.95 -9.15
N ARG A 205 14.66 -22.78 -10.05
CA ARG A 205 14.54 -23.64 -11.25
C ARG A 205 15.75 -23.52 -12.16
N THR A 206 16.41 -22.34 -12.17
CA THR A 206 17.55 -22.03 -13.07
C THR A 206 18.83 -21.64 -12.34
N LEU A 207 18.73 -21.12 -11.13
CA LEU A 207 19.85 -20.72 -10.30
C LEU A 207 20.17 -21.81 -9.26
N ASP A 208 21.42 -21.87 -8.83
CA ASP A 208 21.79 -22.52 -7.58
C ASP A 208 21.50 -21.62 -6.38
N THR A 209 21.63 -22.15 -5.18
CA THR A 209 21.32 -21.43 -3.94
C THR A 209 22.23 -20.23 -3.72
N ASP A 210 23.50 -20.31 -4.06
CA ASP A 210 24.45 -19.20 -3.91
C ASP A 210 24.11 -18.04 -4.84
N ARG A 211 23.75 -18.34 -6.10
CA ARG A 211 23.31 -17.33 -7.07
C ARG A 211 21.96 -16.72 -6.71
N LEU A 212 21.06 -17.50 -6.12
CA LEU A 212 19.82 -16.96 -5.55
C LEU A 212 20.14 -15.89 -4.51
N TRP A 213 21.02 -16.18 -3.53
CA TRP A 213 21.37 -15.22 -2.49
C TRP A 213 22.18 -14.01 -2.98
N GLN A 214 22.86 -14.14 -4.13
CA GLN A 214 23.44 -12.97 -4.80
C GLN A 214 22.40 -12.08 -5.47
N LEU A 215 21.30 -12.65 -5.95
CA LEU A 215 20.20 -11.92 -6.59
C LEU A 215 19.17 -11.37 -5.60
N MET A 216 18.89 -12.12 -4.54
CA MET A 216 18.01 -11.74 -3.44
C MET A 216 18.81 -11.74 -2.11
N PRO A 217 19.77 -10.83 -1.95
CA PRO A 217 20.65 -10.85 -0.80
C PRO A 217 19.89 -10.55 0.49
N PRO A 218 20.32 -11.14 1.63
CA PRO A 218 19.84 -10.73 2.94
C PRO A 218 20.19 -9.27 3.24
N TYR A 219 19.77 -8.79 4.40
CA TYR A 219 20.12 -7.43 4.85
C TYR A 219 21.66 -7.23 4.88
N PRO A 220 22.18 -6.04 4.50
CA PRO A 220 23.62 -5.81 4.41
C PRO A 220 24.35 -6.18 5.69
N GLY A 221 25.38 -7.04 5.53
CA GLY A 221 26.20 -7.54 6.64
C GLY A 221 25.67 -8.81 7.32
N GLU A 222 24.53 -9.35 6.88
CA GLU A 222 23.97 -10.58 7.43
C GLU A 222 24.16 -11.78 6.48
N PRO A 223 24.29 -13.01 7.02
CA PRO A 223 24.17 -14.21 6.22
C PRO A 223 22.70 -14.47 5.86
N PRO A 224 22.42 -15.32 4.85
CA PRO A 224 21.08 -15.84 4.63
C PRO A 224 20.50 -16.51 5.87
N ALA A 225 19.20 -16.31 6.13
CA ALA A 225 18.53 -16.90 7.30
C ALA A 225 18.48 -18.43 7.24
N SER A 226 18.55 -19.01 6.05
CA SER A 226 18.66 -20.44 5.79
C SER A 226 20.03 -20.78 5.20
N ALA A 227 20.69 -21.78 5.77
CA ALA A 227 21.91 -22.37 5.22
C ALA A 227 21.63 -23.60 4.31
N THR A 228 20.36 -23.98 4.16
CA THR A 228 19.93 -25.12 3.35
C THR A 228 20.22 -24.90 1.87
N ASP A 229 20.72 -25.90 1.17
CA ASP A 229 20.75 -25.87 -0.29
C ASP A 229 19.33 -26.04 -0.85
N LEU A 230 18.66 -24.89 -1.01
CA LEU A 230 17.27 -24.82 -1.49
C LEU A 230 17.12 -25.39 -2.90
N ALA A 231 18.14 -25.22 -3.75
CA ALA A 231 18.12 -25.78 -5.09
C ALA A 231 18.16 -27.30 -5.09
N ALA A 232 18.98 -27.91 -4.22
CA ALA A 232 19.01 -29.35 -4.05
C ALA A 232 17.72 -29.89 -3.43
N LEU A 233 17.17 -29.19 -2.43
CA LEU A 233 15.89 -29.54 -1.78
C LEU A 233 14.75 -29.65 -2.81
N TYR A 234 14.46 -28.60 -3.58
CA TYR A 234 13.33 -28.62 -4.50
C TYR A 234 13.52 -29.52 -5.71
N ARG A 235 14.76 -29.69 -6.18
CA ARG A 235 15.08 -30.71 -7.20
C ARG A 235 14.89 -32.13 -6.66
N GLY A 236 15.31 -32.38 -5.43
CA GLY A 236 15.13 -33.68 -4.76
C GLY A 236 13.67 -34.02 -4.53
N LEU A 237 12.85 -33.06 -4.20
CA LEU A 237 11.39 -33.23 -4.08
C LEU A 237 10.69 -33.38 -5.44
N GLY A 238 11.30 -32.93 -6.55
CA GLY A 238 10.70 -33.00 -7.89
C GLY A 238 9.46 -32.08 -7.98
N VAL A 239 9.54 -30.90 -7.40
CA VAL A 239 8.39 -29.98 -7.30
C VAL A 239 8.02 -29.30 -8.63
N TYR A 240 8.98 -29.17 -9.54
CA TYR A 240 8.79 -28.39 -10.76
C TYR A 240 8.00 -29.13 -11.83
N ALA A 241 7.09 -28.43 -12.49
CA ALA A 241 6.42 -28.92 -13.68
C ALA A 241 7.46 -29.29 -14.78
N PRO A 242 7.22 -30.34 -15.58
CA PRO A 242 8.00 -30.61 -16.78
C PRO A 242 8.05 -29.35 -17.66
N ALA A 243 9.22 -29.13 -18.33
CA ALA A 243 9.32 -27.98 -19.24
C ALA A 243 8.29 -28.19 -20.37
N ALA A 244 7.24 -27.37 -20.36
CA ALA A 244 6.28 -27.36 -21.46
C ALA A 244 7.01 -26.86 -22.71
N GLY A 245 6.94 -27.62 -23.80
CA GLY A 245 7.41 -27.18 -25.11
C GLY A 245 6.64 -25.87 -25.47
N ALA A 246 7.38 -24.86 -25.91
CA ALA A 246 6.87 -23.51 -26.20
C ALA A 246 5.63 -23.54 -27.12
N ALA A 247 4.46 -23.39 -26.54
CA ALA A 247 3.22 -23.14 -27.23
C ALA A 247 2.34 -22.23 -26.35
N ALA A 248 2.76 -20.98 -26.17
CA ALA A 248 1.86 -19.92 -25.71
C ALA A 248 1.25 -19.29 -26.96
N ALA A 249 0.02 -19.65 -27.29
CA ALA A 249 -0.76 -18.97 -28.33
C ALA A 249 -1.04 -17.55 -27.86
N ALA A 250 -0.52 -16.56 -28.58
CA ALA A 250 -0.92 -15.16 -28.44
C ALA A 250 -2.42 -15.02 -28.77
N ALA A 251 -3.20 -14.49 -27.85
CA ALA A 251 -4.60 -14.16 -28.09
C ALA A 251 -4.68 -13.02 -29.14
N PRO A 252 -5.64 -13.03 -30.05
CA PRO A 252 -5.78 -12.01 -31.10
C PRO A 252 -6.13 -10.64 -30.48
N VAL A 253 -5.40 -9.61 -30.89
CA VAL A 253 -5.66 -8.22 -30.50
C VAL A 253 -6.93 -7.73 -31.22
N ALA A 254 -7.98 -7.53 -30.47
CA ALA A 254 -9.21 -6.90 -31.00
C ALA A 254 -9.00 -5.37 -31.07
N SER A 255 -9.22 -4.77 -32.24
CA SER A 255 -9.12 -3.33 -32.46
C SER A 255 -10.45 -2.63 -32.25
N GLY A 256 -10.50 -1.64 -31.34
CA GLY A 256 -11.69 -0.81 -31.10
C GLY A 256 -11.75 -0.23 -29.68
N LEU A 257 -12.74 0.63 -29.42
CA LEU A 257 -12.99 1.22 -28.08
C LEU A 257 -13.14 0.15 -26.98
N ALA A 258 -13.67 -1.04 -27.32
CA ALA A 258 -13.75 -2.19 -26.43
C ALA A 258 -12.34 -2.68 -26.01
N SER A 259 -11.36 -2.68 -26.92
CA SER A 259 -9.99 -3.12 -26.62
C SER A 259 -9.25 -2.16 -25.67
N LEU A 260 -9.52 -0.85 -25.73
CA LEU A 260 -8.93 0.12 -24.79
C LEU A 260 -9.47 -0.05 -23.38
N VAL A 261 -10.77 -0.37 -23.26
CA VAL A 261 -11.40 -0.69 -21.97
C VAL A 261 -10.89 -2.03 -21.45
N ASP A 262 -10.68 -3.02 -22.31
CA ASP A 262 -10.19 -4.36 -21.92
C ASP A 262 -8.69 -4.32 -21.59
N GLN A 263 -7.89 -3.50 -22.23
CA GLN A 263 -6.48 -3.29 -21.90
C GLN A 263 -6.33 -2.55 -20.57
N ALA A 264 -7.13 -1.52 -20.33
CA ALA A 264 -7.20 -0.82 -19.06
C ALA A 264 -7.67 -1.72 -17.90
N ARG A 265 -8.52 -2.71 -18.19
CA ARG A 265 -8.97 -3.73 -17.24
C ARG A 265 -7.88 -4.75 -16.93
N SER A 266 -7.08 -5.15 -17.92
CA SER A 266 -5.98 -6.11 -17.74
C SER A 266 -4.83 -5.52 -16.90
N ASP A 267 -4.51 -4.25 -17.11
CA ASP A 267 -3.48 -3.52 -16.34
C ASP A 267 -3.84 -3.44 -14.85
N TRP A 268 -5.14 -3.35 -14.55
CA TRP A 268 -5.66 -3.30 -13.17
C TRP A 268 -5.64 -4.64 -12.45
N ALA A 269 -6.04 -5.71 -13.09
CA ALA A 269 -5.96 -7.06 -12.55
C ALA A 269 -4.51 -7.43 -12.25
N GLN A 270 -3.60 -7.00 -13.09
CA GLN A 270 -2.17 -7.22 -12.94
C GLN A 270 -1.59 -6.43 -11.75
N VAL A 271 -2.00 -5.17 -11.54
CA VAL A 271 -1.58 -4.36 -10.39
C VAL A 271 -2.07 -4.98 -9.07
N LEU A 272 -3.35 -5.36 -8.96
CA LEU A 272 -3.89 -5.97 -7.74
C LEU A 272 -3.29 -7.36 -7.47
N ALA A 273 -3.06 -8.16 -8.50
CA ALA A 273 -2.45 -9.50 -8.36
C ALA A 273 -0.93 -9.44 -8.06
N GLN A 274 -0.24 -8.42 -8.59
CA GLN A 274 1.19 -8.20 -8.33
C GLN A 274 1.45 -7.61 -6.95
N ASP A 275 0.55 -6.74 -6.46
CA ASP A 275 0.67 -6.11 -5.15
C ASP A 275 0.38 -7.05 -3.98
N ALA A 276 -0.48 -8.07 -4.19
CA ALA A 276 -0.97 -8.92 -3.10
C ALA A 276 0.09 -9.84 -2.46
N GLY A 277 1.27 -10.00 -3.03
CA GLY A 277 2.28 -10.92 -2.52
C GLY A 277 3.68 -10.32 -2.34
N SER A 278 3.81 -8.99 -2.36
CA SER A 278 5.12 -8.33 -2.27
C SER A 278 5.06 -7.08 -1.40
N ASN A 279 6.03 -6.95 -0.49
CA ASN A 279 6.27 -5.73 0.28
C ASN A 279 7.25 -4.77 -0.39
N ASP A 280 7.82 -5.14 -1.53
CA ASP A 280 8.82 -4.33 -2.20
C ASP A 280 8.23 -3.01 -2.68
N GLY A 281 8.83 -1.93 -2.24
CA GLY A 281 8.39 -0.58 -2.57
C GLY A 281 7.35 0.03 -1.67
N LYS A 282 6.85 -0.68 -0.68
CA LYS A 282 5.90 -0.18 0.32
C LYS A 282 6.69 0.21 1.56
N GLY A 283 7.12 1.44 1.60
CA GLY A 283 7.89 1.96 2.71
C GLY A 283 7.10 2.96 3.55
N SER A 284 7.71 3.46 4.59
CA SER A 284 7.21 4.57 5.40
C SER A 284 8.40 5.16 6.17
N ASN A 285 8.27 6.38 6.65
CA ASN A 285 9.19 6.90 7.65
C ASN A 285 8.41 7.32 8.89
N ASN A 286 8.99 7.13 10.05
CA ASN A 286 8.63 7.84 11.27
C ASN A 286 9.86 8.12 12.12
N TRP A 287 9.79 9.17 12.91
CA TRP A 287 10.75 9.43 13.96
C TRP A 287 10.14 10.24 15.09
N VAL A 288 10.69 10.06 16.28
CA VAL A 288 10.32 10.79 17.50
C VAL A 288 11.59 11.28 18.18
N LEU A 289 11.57 12.53 18.67
CA LEU A 289 12.65 13.17 19.39
C LEU A 289 12.20 13.53 20.79
N ALA A 290 13.06 13.25 21.78
CA ALA A 290 12.87 13.71 23.17
C ALA A 290 12.98 15.25 23.26
N GLY A 291 12.46 15.83 24.32
CA GLY A 291 12.53 17.28 24.56
C GLY A 291 13.96 17.83 24.58
N THR A 292 14.96 17.03 24.93
CA THR A 292 16.39 17.39 24.89
C THR A 292 16.90 17.68 23.47
N ARG A 293 16.27 17.09 22.47
CA ARG A 293 16.57 17.25 21.03
C ARG A 293 15.62 18.21 20.33
N SER A 294 14.72 18.84 21.05
CA SER A 294 13.69 19.77 20.54
C SER A 294 13.98 21.20 20.96
N ALA A 295 13.66 22.18 20.10
CA ALA A 295 13.72 23.59 20.42
C ALA A 295 12.65 24.02 21.43
N SER A 296 11.48 23.38 21.41
CA SER A 296 10.38 23.62 22.35
C SER A 296 10.59 23.01 23.74
N GLY A 297 11.59 22.10 23.89
CA GLY A 297 11.83 21.38 25.13
C GLY A 297 10.84 20.24 25.42
N LYS A 298 9.89 19.96 24.49
CA LYS A 298 8.96 18.85 24.53
C LYS A 298 9.16 17.95 23.31
N PRO A 299 8.69 16.70 23.32
CA PRO A 299 8.87 15.80 22.19
C PRO A 299 8.33 16.35 20.86
N LEU A 300 9.00 15.93 19.77
CA LEU A 300 8.55 16.13 18.40
C LEU A 300 8.35 14.77 17.74
N LEU A 301 7.30 14.63 16.91
CA LEU A 301 7.03 13.41 16.17
C LEU A 301 6.74 13.72 14.70
N ALA A 302 7.31 12.94 13.79
CA ALA A 302 7.06 12.98 12.36
C ALA A 302 6.64 11.61 11.84
N ASN A 303 5.72 11.58 10.88
CA ASN A 303 5.31 10.35 10.20
C ASN A 303 4.89 10.64 8.76
N ASP A 304 5.37 9.83 7.83
CA ASP A 304 4.99 9.84 6.42
C ASP A 304 4.91 8.41 5.86
N PRO A 305 3.73 7.77 5.92
CA PRO A 305 3.49 6.47 5.30
C PRO A 305 3.61 6.56 3.77
N HIS A 306 4.46 5.73 3.17
CA HIS A 306 4.61 5.63 1.72
C HIS A 306 3.77 4.47 1.22
N LEU A 307 2.67 4.79 0.56
CA LEU A 307 1.70 3.82 0.03
C LEU A 307 1.47 4.07 -1.45
N GLY A 308 0.78 3.13 -2.10
CA GLY A 308 0.30 3.30 -3.46
C GLY A 308 -0.55 4.56 -3.60
N LEU A 309 -0.18 5.42 -4.55
CA LEU A 309 -0.89 6.67 -4.79
C LEU A 309 -2.24 6.40 -5.45
N SER A 310 -3.32 6.81 -4.82
CA SER A 310 -4.70 6.68 -5.33
C SER A 310 -5.46 7.99 -5.28
N ALA A 311 -6.46 8.14 -6.13
CA ALA A 311 -7.44 9.21 -6.12
C ALA A 311 -8.86 8.59 -6.01
N PRO A 312 -9.61 8.88 -4.95
CA PRO A 312 -9.20 9.66 -3.79
C PRO A 312 -8.06 8.99 -3.01
N ALA A 313 -7.35 9.77 -2.16
CA ALA A 313 -6.37 9.23 -1.23
C ALA A 313 -7.00 8.20 -0.30
N ILE A 314 -6.18 7.28 0.22
CA ILE A 314 -6.65 6.30 1.19
C ILE A 314 -7.11 6.97 2.50
N TRP A 315 -6.52 8.11 2.84
CA TRP A 315 -6.75 8.85 4.08
C TRP A 315 -7.91 9.83 3.99
N TYR A 316 -8.58 10.02 5.12
CA TYR A 316 -9.55 11.07 5.36
C TYR A 316 -9.29 11.70 6.74
N TYR A 317 -8.97 12.99 6.81
CA TYR A 317 -8.69 13.66 8.08
C TYR A 317 -9.97 14.04 8.82
N ALA A 318 -10.05 13.58 10.06
CA ALA A 318 -11.18 13.88 10.95
C ALA A 318 -10.75 14.15 12.39
N HIS A 319 -11.54 14.90 13.11
CA HIS A 319 -11.51 15.09 14.55
C HIS A 319 -12.76 14.47 15.16
N LEU A 320 -12.61 13.52 16.06
CA LEU A 320 -13.65 12.72 16.68
C LEU A 320 -13.77 13.09 18.16
N GLN A 321 -14.94 13.59 18.59
CA GLN A 321 -15.20 13.96 19.99
C GLN A 321 -16.47 13.32 20.50
N ALA A 322 -16.38 12.60 21.63
CA ALA A 322 -17.52 12.11 22.42
C ALA A 322 -17.13 11.97 23.90
N PRO A 323 -18.06 12.20 24.84
CA PRO A 323 -17.83 11.86 26.24
C PRO A 323 -17.72 10.34 26.44
N ALA A 324 -17.29 9.93 27.62
CA ALA A 324 -17.33 8.53 28.02
C ALA A 324 -18.74 7.95 27.95
N GLY A 325 -18.83 6.65 27.67
CA GLY A 325 -20.08 5.90 27.58
C GLY A 325 -19.94 4.48 28.10
N GLN A 326 -20.89 3.64 27.74
CA GLN A 326 -20.86 2.20 28.05
C GLN A 326 -21.35 1.41 26.83
N ALA A 327 -20.81 0.24 26.64
CA ALA A 327 -21.32 -0.77 25.73
C ALA A 327 -22.55 -1.47 26.35
N SER A 328 -23.30 -2.23 25.55
CA SER A 328 -24.53 -2.91 25.97
C SER A 328 -24.30 -3.97 27.08
N ASP A 329 -23.08 -4.49 27.16
CA ASP A 329 -22.67 -5.43 28.24
C ASP A 329 -22.15 -4.74 29.50
N GLY A 330 -22.23 -3.41 29.57
CA GLY A 330 -21.75 -2.59 30.67
C GLY A 330 -20.26 -2.26 30.62
N THR A 331 -19.51 -2.71 29.60
CA THR A 331 -18.09 -2.39 29.43
C THR A 331 -17.94 -0.86 29.27
N PRO A 332 -17.10 -0.19 30.08
CA PRO A 332 -16.85 1.24 29.93
C PRO A 332 -16.19 1.57 28.60
N ILE A 333 -16.66 2.63 27.96
CA ILE A 333 -16.03 3.25 26.79
C ILE A 333 -15.48 4.59 27.26
N ALA A 334 -14.16 4.77 27.15
CA ALA A 334 -13.52 6.03 27.54
C ALA A 334 -13.93 7.19 26.60
N ALA A 335 -13.79 8.42 27.10
CA ALA A 335 -14.01 9.59 26.26
C ALA A 335 -13.06 9.62 25.05
N ILE A 336 -13.58 10.02 23.91
CA ILE A 336 -12.84 10.11 22.64
C ILE A 336 -12.60 11.57 22.34
N ASP A 337 -11.33 11.94 22.07
CA ASP A 337 -10.93 13.25 21.59
C ASP A 337 -9.66 13.11 20.75
N ALA A 338 -9.81 12.57 19.54
CA ALA A 338 -8.72 12.20 18.65
C ALA A 338 -8.84 12.90 17.29
N ILE A 339 -7.72 13.43 16.79
CA ILE A 339 -7.64 14.09 15.49
C ILE A 339 -6.50 13.50 14.67
N GLY A 340 -6.76 13.22 13.39
CA GLY A 340 -5.76 12.65 12.49
C GLY A 340 -6.36 12.02 11.26
N ALA A 341 -5.60 11.12 10.67
CA ALA A 341 -5.98 10.37 9.47
C ALA A 341 -6.83 9.16 9.84
N THR A 342 -8.04 9.10 9.29
CA THR A 342 -8.92 7.93 9.31
C THR A 342 -8.82 7.19 7.98
N LEU A 343 -9.30 5.95 7.94
CA LEU A 343 -9.48 5.17 6.71
C LEU A 343 -10.99 5.03 6.44
N PRO A 344 -11.53 5.52 5.31
CA PRO A 344 -12.91 5.22 4.94
C PRO A 344 -13.15 3.70 4.95
N GLY A 345 -14.03 3.26 5.84
CA GLY A 345 -14.24 1.86 6.22
C GLY A 345 -14.00 1.58 7.72
N LEU A 346 -13.30 2.46 8.44
CA LEU A 346 -13.02 2.34 9.88
C LEU A 346 -13.52 3.57 10.67
N PRO A 347 -14.09 3.38 11.89
CA PRO A 347 -14.70 4.47 12.67
C PRO A 347 -13.73 5.21 13.61
N PHE A 348 -12.42 5.17 13.39
CA PHE A 348 -11.43 5.75 14.30
C PHE A 348 -10.25 6.39 13.56
N VAL A 349 -9.50 7.25 14.25
CA VAL A 349 -8.22 7.80 13.81
C VAL A 349 -7.17 6.69 13.87
N VAL A 350 -6.59 6.37 12.72
CA VAL A 350 -5.56 5.33 12.59
C VAL A 350 -4.20 5.85 13.05
N LEU A 351 -3.80 7.04 12.57
CA LEU A 351 -2.60 7.75 13.01
C LEU A 351 -2.92 9.22 13.25
N GLY A 352 -2.35 9.80 14.28
CA GLY A 352 -2.70 11.16 14.67
C GLY A 352 -2.33 11.48 16.11
N ARG A 353 -3.21 12.20 16.77
CA ARG A 353 -3.04 12.60 18.17
C ARG A 353 -4.35 12.71 18.95
N THR A 354 -4.25 12.64 20.25
CA THR A 354 -5.28 13.12 21.19
C THR A 354 -4.89 14.54 21.68
N ALA A 355 -5.46 14.97 22.80
CA ALA A 355 -5.02 16.16 23.54
C ALA A 355 -3.64 15.98 24.19
N ARG A 356 -3.17 14.74 24.41
CA ARG A 356 -2.00 14.47 25.23
C ARG A 356 -0.95 13.59 24.56
N VAL A 357 -1.31 12.78 23.58
CA VAL A 357 -0.39 11.84 22.94
C VAL A 357 -0.46 11.95 21.41
N ALA A 358 0.64 11.66 20.73
CA ALA A 358 0.72 11.49 19.29
C ALA A 358 1.36 10.14 18.96
N TRP A 359 0.94 9.55 17.81
CA TRP A 359 1.48 8.29 17.31
C TRP A 359 1.55 8.26 15.80
N GLY A 360 2.49 7.48 15.28
CA GLY A 360 2.68 7.26 13.85
C GLY A 360 3.24 5.87 13.55
N PHE A 361 2.98 5.37 12.34
CA PHE A 361 3.29 4.00 11.93
C PHE A 361 4.31 3.95 10.80
N THR A 362 5.20 2.94 10.86
CA THR A 362 5.90 2.42 9.68
C THR A 362 5.74 0.91 9.60
N ASN A 363 5.74 0.37 8.38
CA ASN A 363 5.68 -1.08 8.20
C ASN A 363 6.98 -1.74 8.68
N THR A 364 6.85 -2.87 9.41
CA THR A 364 7.98 -3.67 9.89
C THR A 364 8.39 -4.75 8.89
N SER A 365 7.48 -5.17 8.00
CA SER A 365 7.68 -6.25 7.01
C SER A 365 8.13 -7.57 7.64
N PRO A 366 7.50 -8.05 8.72
CA PRO A 366 7.87 -9.31 9.36
C PRO A 366 7.49 -10.50 8.47
N ASP A 367 8.14 -11.63 8.73
CA ASP A 367 7.83 -12.90 8.08
C ASP A 367 6.67 -13.60 8.82
N VAL A 368 5.45 -13.30 8.38
CA VAL A 368 4.16 -13.72 8.99
C VAL A 368 3.25 -14.46 8.01
N GLN A 369 3.80 -14.82 6.87
CA GLN A 369 3.16 -15.57 5.80
C GLN A 369 4.12 -16.64 5.32
N ASP A 370 3.88 -17.88 5.64
CA ASP A 370 4.70 -19.01 5.18
C ASP A 370 3.94 -19.82 4.13
N LEU A 371 4.60 -20.14 3.02
CA LEU A 371 4.10 -21.07 2.02
C LEU A 371 4.48 -22.51 2.39
N TYR A 372 3.50 -23.39 2.29
CA TYR A 372 3.71 -24.83 2.48
C TYR A 372 3.45 -25.59 1.20
N LEU A 373 4.43 -26.41 0.81
CA LEU A 373 4.26 -27.46 -0.22
C LEU A 373 3.44 -28.58 0.39
N GLU A 374 2.22 -28.77 -0.08
CA GLU A 374 1.37 -29.87 0.35
C GLU A 374 1.41 -30.99 -0.69
N GLN A 375 1.87 -32.16 -0.26
CA GLN A 375 1.97 -33.33 -1.14
C GLN A 375 0.61 -33.98 -1.30
N ILE A 376 0.12 -34.09 -2.54
CA ILE A 376 -1.16 -34.74 -2.88
C ILE A 376 -0.96 -36.27 -2.89
N ASP A 377 -1.94 -37.04 -2.38
CA ASP A 377 -1.93 -38.49 -2.47
C ASP A 377 -2.18 -38.91 -3.92
N ALA A 378 -1.22 -39.63 -4.51
CA ALA A 378 -1.31 -40.08 -5.88
C ALA A 378 -2.45 -41.10 -6.13
N ARG A 379 -3.00 -41.69 -5.06
CA ARG A 379 -4.12 -42.66 -5.11
C ARG A 379 -5.46 -42.03 -4.88
N ASP A 380 -5.47 -40.89 -4.12
CA ASP A 380 -6.68 -40.16 -3.76
C ASP A 380 -6.40 -38.65 -3.73
N PRO A 381 -6.64 -37.91 -4.82
CA PRO A 381 -6.32 -36.48 -4.91
C PRO A 381 -7.15 -35.60 -3.99
N THR A 382 -8.12 -36.15 -3.25
CA THR A 382 -8.88 -35.43 -2.21
C THR A 382 -8.10 -35.35 -0.89
N ARG A 383 -6.90 -35.97 -0.80
CA ARG A 383 -6.08 -36.05 0.41
C ARG A 383 -4.70 -35.45 0.19
N TYR A 384 -4.14 -34.91 1.27
CA TYR A 384 -2.77 -34.41 1.33
C TYR A 384 -2.00 -35.01 2.51
N ARG A 385 -0.67 -35.03 2.40
CA ARG A 385 0.20 -35.62 3.41
C ARG A 385 0.38 -34.68 4.60
N THR A 386 0.27 -35.23 5.81
CA THR A 386 0.55 -34.56 7.10
C THR A 386 1.62 -35.33 7.88
N PRO A 387 2.17 -34.81 8.97
CA PRO A 387 3.11 -35.57 9.82
C PRO A 387 2.53 -36.91 10.32
N ASP A 388 1.21 -36.94 10.56
CA ASP A 388 0.52 -38.12 11.10
C ASP A 388 -0.05 -39.05 10.01
N GLY A 389 0.18 -38.75 8.73
CA GLY A 389 -0.32 -39.56 7.60
C GLY A 389 -1.04 -38.73 6.56
N TRP A 390 -2.25 -39.13 6.13
CA TRP A 390 -3.03 -38.50 5.08
C TRP A 390 -4.32 -37.87 5.64
N ALA A 391 -4.52 -36.59 5.38
CA ALA A 391 -5.74 -35.87 5.73
C ALA A 391 -6.53 -35.48 4.47
N VAL A 392 -7.84 -35.32 4.60
CA VAL A 392 -8.72 -34.82 3.53
C VAL A 392 -8.63 -33.31 3.45
N PHE A 393 -8.54 -32.75 2.24
CA PHE A 393 -8.66 -31.30 2.05
C PHE A 393 -10.03 -30.79 2.53
N GLY A 394 -10.04 -29.67 3.26
CA GLY A 394 -11.26 -28.88 3.37
C GLY A 394 -11.61 -28.32 2.00
N VAL A 395 -12.87 -28.37 1.59
CA VAL A 395 -13.31 -27.89 0.27
C VAL A 395 -14.44 -26.88 0.43
N ARG A 396 -14.35 -25.78 -0.29
CA ARG A 396 -15.37 -24.73 -0.40
C ARG A 396 -15.65 -24.46 -1.87
N GLU A 397 -16.93 -24.48 -2.26
CA GLU A 397 -17.36 -24.12 -3.61
C GLU A 397 -17.79 -22.66 -3.67
N GLU A 398 -17.27 -21.93 -4.65
CA GLU A 398 -17.55 -20.52 -4.86
C GLU A 398 -18.00 -20.27 -6.29
N THR A 399 -18.92 -19.32 -6.45
CA THR A 399 -19.37 -18.84 -7.76
C THR A 399 -18.95 -17.40 -7.93
N ILE A 400 -18.14 -17.10 -8.94
CA ILE A 400 -17.76 -15.75 -9.31
C ILE A 400 -18.57 -15.33 -10.53
N ARG A 401 -19.38 -14.29 -10.37
CA ARG A 401 -20.11 -13.68 -11.49
C ARG A 401 -19.17 -12.80 -12.30
N VAL A 402 -19.26 -12.93 -13.63
CA VAL A 402 -18.40 -12.17 -14.54
C VAL A 402 -19.26 -11.42 -15.54
N LYS A 403 -19.23 -10.08 -15.51
CA LYS A 403 -19.98 -9.23 -16.43
C LYS A 403 -19.66 -9.58 -17.88
N GLY A 404 -20.70 -9.93 -18.63
CA GLY A 404 -20.57 -10.25 -20.04
C GLY A 404 -20.05 -11.65 -20.37
N GLN A 405 -19.89 -12.53 -19.36
CA GLN A 405 -19.51 -13.93 -19.52
C GLN A 405 -20.34 -14.84 -18.62
N ALA A 406 -20.16 -16.16 -18.77
CA ALA A 406 -20.73 -17.13 -17.85
C ALA A 406 -20.07 -17.04 -16.48
N ASP A 407 -20.81 -17.40 -15.44
CA ASP A 407 -20.31 -17.49 -14.08
C ASP A 407 -19.19 -18.55 -13.99
N VAL A 408 -18.18 -18.25 -13.22
CA VAL A 408 -17.04 -19.16 -12.98
C VAL A 408 -17.28 -19.92 -11.68
N GLN A 409 -17.32 -21.25 -11.78
CA GLN A 409 -17.36 -22.14 -10.62
C GLN A 409 -15.92 -22.40 -10.17
N LEU A 410 -15.66 -22.23 -8.89
CA LEU A 410 -14.33 -22.36 -8.29
C LEU A 410 -14.40 -23.29 -7.09
N GLN A 411 -13.60 -24.34 -7.10
CA GLN A 411 -13.41 -25.23 -5.97
C GLN A 411 -12.13 -24.85 -5.26
N LEU A 412 -12.23 -24.40 -4.01
CA LEU A 412 -11.14 -23.92 -3.20
C LEU A 412 -10.84 -24.89 -2.08
N ARG A 413 -9.61 -25.38 -2.05
CA ARG A 413 -9.13 -26.30 -1.01
C ARG A 413 -8.49 -25.54 0.15
N ALA A 414 -8.46 -26.19 1.31
CA ALA A 414 -7.72 -25.75 2.47
C ALA A 414 -7.03 -26.95 3.14
N THR A 415 -5.88 -26.68 3.74
CA THR A 415 -5.12 -27.63 4.54
C THR A 415 -5.08 -27.20 5.99
N ARG A 416 -4.39 -27.92 6.86
CA ARG A 416 -4.11 -27.52 8.24
C ARG A 416 -3.32 -26.21 8.35
N HIS A 417 -2.59 -25.82 7.29
CA HIS A 417 -1.86 -24.55 7.25
C HIS A 417 -2.73 -23.37 6.77
N GLY A 418 -3.80 -23.63 6.05
CA GLY A 418 -4.71 -22.60 5.54
C GLY A 418 -5.12 -22.80 4.08
N PRO A 419 -5.52 -21.72 3.38
CA PRO A 419 -6.03 -21.79 2.02
C PRO A 419 -4.96 -22.22 1.02
N VAL A 420 -5.36 -23.05 0.04
CA VAL A 420 -4.53 -23.48 -1.09
C VAL A 420 -4.54 -22.41 -2.17
N LEU A 421 -3.47 -21.63 -2.28
CA LEU A 421 -3.34 -20.55 -3.28
C LEU A 421 -3.27 -21.09 -4.71
N SER A 422 -2.78 -22.32 -4.89
CA SER A 422 -2.65 -22.95 -6.22
C SER A 422 -4.00 -23.15 -6.93
N ASP A 423 -5.11 -23.15 -6.20
CA ASP A 423 -6.46 -23.27 -6.76
C ASP A 423 -6.93 -21.96 -7.44
N ALA A 424 -6.29 -20.85 -7.12
CA ALA A 424 -6.67 -19.53 -7.60
C ALA A 424 -5.59 -18.84 -8.47
N GLN A 425 -4.37 -19.38 -8.50
CA GLN A 425 -3.25 -18.73 -9.20
C GLN A 425 -2.69 -19.61 -10.33
N ALA A 426 -3.02 -19.25 -11.58
CA ALA A 426 -2.57 -19.97 -12.77
C ALA A 426 -1.02 -20.03 -12.89
N SER A 427 -0.30 -19.04 -12.38
CA SER A 427 1.18 -19.00 -12.35
C SER A 427 1.79 -20.15 -11.57
N HIS A 428 1.08 -20.68 -10.56
CA HIS A 428 1.56 -21.83 -9.80
C HIS A 428 1.70 -23.09 -10.69
N GLY A 429 0.74 -23.35 -11.60
CA GLY A 429 0.81 -24.48 -12.53
C GLY A 429 1.89 -24.35 -13.61
N GLN A 430 2.37 -23.13 -13.88
CA GLN A 430 3.52 -22.91 -14.78
C GLN A 430 4.84 -23.28 -14.12
N LEU A 431 4.90 -23.24 -12.79
CA LEU A 431 6.10 -23.55 -12.01
C LEU A 431 6.08 -24.94 -11.41
N LEU A 432 4.97 -25.35 -10.81
CA LEU A 432 4.82 -26.56 -10.01
C LEU A 432 4.09 -27.67 -10.75
N ASP A 433 4.46 -28.91 -10.46
CA ASP A 433 3.66 -30.10 -10.83
C ASP A 433 2.45 -30.20 -9.89
N LEU A 434 1.34 -29.54 -10.27
CA LEU A 434 0.10 -29.50 -9.49
C LEU A 434 -0.60 -30.87 -9.34
N SER A 435 -0.13 -31.91 -10.04
CA SER A 435 -0.58 -33.29 -9.78
C SER A 435 0.07 -33.90 -8.52
N LYS A 436 1.17 -33.34 -8.06
CA LYS A 436 1.93 -33.83 -6.89
C LYS A 436 1.90 -32.85 -5.71
N TYR A 437 1.96 -31.55 -5.99
CA TYR A 437 2.11 -30.52 -4.96
C TYR A 437 1.21 -29.33 -5.22
N VAL A 438 0.67 -28.77 -4.14
CA VAL A 438 0.02 -27.46 -4.14
C VAL A 438 0.63 -26.60 -3.05
N LEU A 439 0.47 -25.27 -3.15
CA LEU A 439 0.92 -24.31 -2.16
C LEU A 439 -0.25 -23.88 -1.29
N ALA A 440 -0.15 -24.12 0.02
CA ALA A 440 -1.02 -23.57 1.04
C ALA A 440 -0.35 -22.37 1.72
N LEU A 441 -1.14 -21.42 2.18
CA LEU A 441 -0.67 -20.23 2.87
C LEU A 441 -1.05 -20.26 4.35
N ARG A 442 -0.06 -20.22 5.24
CA ARG A 442 -0.27 -19.86 6.66
C ARG A 442 -0.06 -18.36 6.84
N TRP A 443 -1.09 -17.65 7.28
CA TRP A 443 -1.04 -16.21 7.48
C TRP A 443 -1.73 -15.82 8.79
N ASN A 444 -1.01 -15.15 9.70
CA ASN A 444 -1.50 -14.79 11.03
C ASN A 444 -2.71 -13.85 11.01
N ALA A 445 -2.85 -13.01 9.97
CA ALA A 445 -3.98 -12.09 9.87
C ALA A 445 -5.33 -12.81 9.71
N LEU A 446 -5.34 -14.06 9.19
CA LEU A 446 -6.57 -14.86 9.03
C LEU A 446 -7.04 -15.54 10.33
N ASP A 447 -6.28 -15.44 11.42
CA ASP A 447 -6.61 -16.05 12.69
C ASP A 447 -7.90 -15.43 13.29
N ALA A 448 -8.77 -16.28 13.80
CA ALA A 448 -10.10 -15.86 14.25
C ALA A 448 -10.08 -14.91 15.47
N ASP A 449 -9.01 -14.92 16.25
CA ASP A 449 -8.81 -14.10 17.44
C ASP A 449 -8.07 -12.77 17.16
N ASN A 450 -7.95 -12.34 15.90
CA ASN A 450 -7.34 -11.07 15.52
C ASN A 450 -8.18 -9.89 16.05
N GLN A 451 -7.57 -9.03 16.89
CA GLN A 451 -8.21 -7.89 17.55
C GLN A 451 -7.68 -6.53 17.06
N SER A 452 -7.02 -6.44 15.91
CA SER A 452 -6.39 -5.20 15.42
C SER A 452 -7.36 -4.00 15.37
N VAL A 453 -8.65 -4.22 15.10
CA VAL A 453 -9.68 -3.17 15.10
C VAL A 453 -9.92 -2.61 16.51
N LEU A 454 -9.91 -3.47 17.55
CA LEU A 454 -10.02 -3.04 18.95
C LEU A 454 -8.87 -2.12 19.34
N ALA A 455 -7.63 -2.46 18.94
CA ALA A 455 -6.45 -1.62 19.19
C ALA A 455 -6.63 -0.18 18.67
N GLY A 456 -7.18 -0.03 17.46
CA GLY A 456 -7.45 1.29 16.86
C GLY A 456 -8.50 2.09 17.66
N LEU A 457 -9.56 1.45 18.15
CA LEU A 457 -10.58 2.10 18.99
C LEU A 457 -9.99 2.56 20.33
N LEU A 458 -9.18 1.71 20.99
CA LEU A 458 -8.56 2.02 22.29
C LEU A 458 -7.53 3.14 22.18
N ALA A 459 -6.73 3.18 21.11
CA ALA A 459 -5.73 4.21 20.88
C ALA A 459 -6.34 5.62 20.81
N ASN A 460 -7.59 5.76 20.34
CA ASN A 460 -8.28 7.04 20.24
C ASN A 460 -8.69 7.65 21.59
N ALA A 461 -8.61 6.88 22.67
CA ALA A 461 -8.89 7.32 24.04
C ALA A 461 -7.62 7.47 24.89
N ALA A 462 -6.44 7.18 24.36
CA ALA A 462 -5.17 7.18 25.08
C ALA A 462 -4.79 8.59 25.60
N GLN A 463 -4.25 8.66 26.82
CA GLN A 463 -3.83 9.88 27.50
C GLN A 463 -2.32 9.91 27.77
N SER A 464 -1.63 8.78 27.63
CA SER A 464 -0.19 8.63 27.83
C SER A 464 0.40 7.65 26.81
N VAL A 465 1.73 7.64 26.68
CA VAL A 465 2.46 6.63 25.90
C VAL A 465 2.14 5.22 26.43
N ALA A 466 2.02 5.05 27.74
CA ALA A 466 1.68 3.77 28.34
C ALA A 466 0.28 3.27 27.93
N ASP A 467 -0.72 4.16 27.82
CA ASP A 467 -2.05 3.78 27.32
C ASP A 467 -2.00 3.33 25.85
N LEU A 468 -1.20 4.00 25.01
CA LEU A 468 -0.99 3.59 23.63
C LEU A 468 -0.33 2.21 23.55
N GLN A 469 0.72 1.97 24.35
CA GLN A 469 1.39 0.67 24.41
C GLN A 469 0.41 -0.44 24.83
N GLN A 470 -0.44 -0.16 25.81
CA GLN A 470 -1.48 -1.11 26.24
C GLN A 470 -2.52 -1.36 25.13
N ALA A 471 -2.98 -0.30 24.43
CA ALA A 471 -3.92 -0.45 23.31
C ALA A 471 -3.32 -1.32 22.19
N PHE A 472 -2.05 -1.10 21.85
CA PHE A 472 -1.38 -1.85 20.79
C PHE A 472 -1.00 -3.29 21.14
N ARG A 473 -1.17 -3.75 22.38
CA ARG A 473 -1.14 -5.19 22.72
C ARG A 473 -2.24 -5.99 22.01
N HIS A 474 -3.34 -5.34 21.65
CA HIS A 474 -4.43 -5.92 20.86
C HIS A 474 -4.20 -5.82 19.34
N TYR A 475 -3.11 -5.21 18.90
CA TYR A 475 -2.79 -5.06 17.49
C TYR A 475 -2.04 -6.30 16.99
N HIS A 476 -2.66 -7.09 16.12
CA HIS A 476 -2.12 -8.36 15.69
C HIS A 476 -1.50 -8.33 14.30
N SER A 477 -2.10 -7.58 13.35
CA SER A 477 -1.66 -7.61 11.95
C SER A 477 -2.10 -6.33 11.18
N PRO A 478 -1.24 -5.87 10.24
CA PRO A 478 0.17 -6.24 10.01
C PRO A 478 1.06 -5.69 11.11
N MET A 479 2.22 -6.33 11.42
CA MET A 479 3.13 -5.76 12.40
C MET A 479 3.64 -4.39 11.96
N GLN A 480 3.58 -3.42 12.87
CA GLN A 480 4.00 -2.03 12.62
C GLN A 480 5.05 -1.58 13.62
N SER A 481 5.96 -0.76 13.16
CA SER A 481 6.88 0.02 13.98
C SER A 481 6.18 1.32 14.38
N ILE A 482 5.77 1.43 15.63
CA ILE A 482 4.98 2.55 16.16
C ILE A 482 5.89 3.46 16.98
N VAL A 483 5.99 4.73 16.58
CA VAL A 483 6.57 5.78 17.43
C VAL A 483 5.47 6.54 18.15
N MET A 484 5.72 6.88 19.41
CA MET A 484 4.76 7.50 20.32
C MET A 484 5.43 8.61 21.11
N ALA A 485 4.67 9.65 21.44
CA ALA A 485 5.11 10.70 22.36
C ALA A 485 3.95 11.29 23.14
N ASP A 486 4.20 11.75 24.36
CA ASP A 486 3.21 12.46 25.18
C ASP A 486 3.68 13.86 25.63
N VAL A 487 2.71 14.65 26.09
CA VAL A 487 2.97 16.02 26.59
C VAL A 487 3.79 16.03 27.89
N ASP A 488 3.88 14.89 28.61
CA ASP A 488 4.69 14.78 29.83
C ASP A 488 6.18 14.63 29.50
N GLY A 489 6.51 14.25 28.24
CA GLY A 489 7.89 14.20 27.75
C GLY A 489 8.37 12.79 27.40
N THR A 490 7.53 11.79 27.57
CA THR A 490 7.84 10.40 27.24
C THR A 490 7.86 10.22 25.74
N ILE A 491 8.87 9.53 25.23
CA ILE A 491 8.92 9.00 23.87
C ILE A 491 9.08 7.49 23.92
N ALA A 492 8.53 6.80 22.93
CA ALA A 492 8.70 5.36 22.78
C ALA A 492 8.61 4.92 21.33
N PHE A 493 9.26 3.81 21.06
CA PHE A 493 9.07 2.97 19.90
C PHE A 493 8.68 1.57 20.37
N GLN A 494 7.73 0.98 19.66
CA GLN A 494 7.30 -0.41 19.84
C GLN A 494 6.98 -1.05 18.51
N ALA A 495 7.51 -2.22 18.25
CA ALA A 495 7.07 -3.06 17.14
C ALA A 495 5.85 -3.88 17.59
N ALA A 496 4.65 -3.45 17.16
CA ALA A 496 3.39 -4.09 17.55
C ALA A 496 2.87 -4.99 16.44
N GLY A 497 2.47 -6.21 16.80
CA GLY A 497 1.95 -7.24 15.92
C GLY A 497 2.38 -8.63 16.34
N ARG A 498 1.68 -9.65 15.85
CA ARG A 498 2.05 -11.04 16.11
C ARG A 498 3.10 -11.53 15.13
N VAL A 499 4.18 -12.10 15.64
CA VAL A 499 5.23 -12.77 14.86
C VAL A 499 5.29 -14.23 15.28
N PRO A 500 5.33 -15.19 14.33
CA PRO A 500 5.39 -16.61 14.69
C PRO A 500 6.74 -16.99 15.30
N LEU A 501 6.69 -17.80 16.33
CA LEU A 501 7.86 -18.55 16.82
C LEU A 501 7.98 -19.82 15.99
N ARG A 502 9.13 -20.04 15.37
CA ARG A 502 9.44 -21.21 14.56
C ARG A 502 10.21 -22.24 15.39
N HIS A 503 10.05 -23.51 15.04
CA HIS A 503 10.80 -24.58 15.72
C HIS A 503 12.32 -24.34 15.57
N PRO A 504 13.15 -24.61 16.60
CA PRO A 504 14.60 -24.44 16.51
C PRO A 504 15.25 -25.20 15.34
N ASP A 505 14.71 -26.37 14.99
CA ASP A 505 15.18 -27.19 13.88
C ASP A 505 14.59 -26.78 12.52
N ASN A 506 13.81 -25.70 12.45
CA ASN A 506 13.32 -25.15 11.18
C ASN A 506 14.47 -24.46 10.44
N ASP A 507 15.11 -25.20 9.54
CA ASP A 507 16.26 -24.75 8.75
C ASP A 507 15.89 -23.81 7.58
N LEU A 508 14.59 -23.72 7.23
CA LEU A 508 14.08 -22.79 6.21
C LEU A 508 13.65 -21.45 6.78
N ARG A 509 13.25 -21.36 8.04
CA ARG A 509 12.85 -20.14 8.75
C ARG A 509 11.81 -19.27 8.03
N GLY A 510 10.96 -19.86 7.15
CA GLY A 510 9.93 -19.12 6.39
C GLY A 510 10.46 -18.36 5.17
N VAL A 511 11.76 -18.47 4.81
CA VAL A 511 12.28 -17.74 3.64
C VAL A 511 11.99 -18.41 2.32
N ALA A 512 11.46 -19.64 2.33
CA ALA A 512 11.15 -20.42 1.13
C ALA A 512 10.06 -21.46 1.46
N PRO A 513 9.25 -21.94 0.48
CA PRO A 513 8.15 -22.86 0.74
C PRO A 513 8.59 -24.14 1.42
N ALA A 514 8.00 -24.47 2.55
CA ALA A 514 8.38 -25.58 3.40
C ALA A 514 7.56 -26.86 3.12
N PRO A 515 8.11 -28.08 3.28
CA PRO A 515 7.36 -29.33 3.22
C PRO A 515 6.26 -29.39 4.30
N GLY A 516 4.98 -29.34 3.89
CA GLY A 516 3.83 -29.28 4.81
C GLY A 516 3.58 -30.55 5.63
N TRP A 517 4.25 -31.64 5.31
CA TRP A 517 4.17 -32.93 6.03
C TRP A 517 5.24 -33.10 7.11
N ASP A 518 6.06 -32.08 7.36
CA ASP A 518 7.11 -32.12 8.37
C ASP A 518 6.82 -31.06 9.45
N ALA A 519 6.48 -31.51 10.64
CA ALA A 519 6.06 -30.67 11.76
C ALA A 519 7.15 -29.70 12.26
N ARG A 520 8.44 -29.90 11.91
CA ARG A 520 9.50 -28.96 12.28
C ARG A 520 9.33 -27.59 11.61
N TYR A 521 8.53 -27.50 10.54
CA TYR A 521 8.23 -26.24 9.87
C TYR A 521 6.99 -25.53 10.40
N ASP A 522 6.23 -26.17 11.30
CA ASP A 522 5.03 -25.56 11.89
C ASP A 522 5.38 -24.42 12.83
N TRP A 523 4.48 -23.43 12.90
CA TRP A 523 4.58 -22.38 13.89
C TRP A 523 4.30 -22.92 15.30
N GLN A 524 5.14 -22.52 16.27
CA GLN A 524 5.09 -22.99 17.65
C GLN A 524 4.35 -22.05 18.61
N GLY A 525 3.79 -20.96 18.10
CA GLY A 525 3.12 -19.92 18.88
C GLY A 525 3.57 -18.53 18.45
N TRP A 526 3.45 -17.57 19.36
CA TRP A 526 3.67 -16.15 19.08
C TRP A 526 4.76 -15.57 19.97
N LEU A 527 5.56 -14.67 19.38
CA LEU A 527 6.47 -13.82 20.14
C LEU A 527 5.67 -13.00 21.15
N ALA A 528 6.10 -13.02 22.42
CA ALA A 528 5.45 -12.23 23.46
C ALA A 528 5.65 -10.72 23.18
N PRO A 529 4.66 -9.87 23.44
CA PRO A 529 4.76 -8.42 23.18
C PRO A 529 5.96 -7.76 23.87
N GLU A 530 6.38 -8.26 25.03
CA GLU A 530 7.53 -7.77 25.81
C GLU A 530 8.86 -8.14 25.15
N GLN A 531 8.89 -9.16 24.30
CA GLN A 531 10.06 -9.60 23.55
C GLN A 531 10.16 -8.92 22.18
N ALA A 532 9.08 -8.27 21.71
CA ALA A 532 9.11 -7.50 20.47
C ALA A 532 10.07 -6.30 20.60
N PRO A 533 10.70 -5.85 19.50
CA PRO A 533 11.62 -4.72 19.53
C PRO A 533 10.96 -3.45 20.11
N GLN A 534 11.66 -2.82 21.06
CA GLN A 534 11.26 -1.58 21.73
C GLN A 534 12.47 -0.67 21.89
N ASP A 535 12.27 0.66 21.92
CA ASP A 535 13.33 1.67 22.11
C ASP A 535 12.70 2.95 22.69
N ASP A 536 13.36 3.57 23.67
CA ASP A 536 12.97 4.85 24.27
C ASP A 536 13.89 6.01 23.83
N GLY A 537 14.81 5.73 22.90
CA GLY A 537 15.79 6.69 22.40
C GLY A 537 17.03 6.85 23.29
N GLY A 538 17.02 6.39 24.54
CA GLY A 538 18.13 6.42 25.47
C GLY A 538 18.91 7.73 25.46
N SER A 539 20.25 7.67 25.51
CA SER A 539 21.13 8.85 25.46
C SER A 539 21.14 9.55 24.08
N ARG A 540 20.73 8.87 23.01
CA ARG A 540 20.60 9.43 21.65
C ARG A 540 19.49 10.48 21.58
N GLY A 541 18.43 10.30 22.38
CA GLY A 541 17.30 11.21 22.49
C GLY A 541 16.38 11.23 21.26
N TRP A 542 16.44 10.19 20.40
CA TRP A 542 15.54 10.01 19.26
C TRP A 542 15.45 8.55 18.84
N VAL A 543 14.32 8.20 18.22
CA VAL A 543 14.12 6.92 17.52
C VAL A 543 13.61 7.22 16.13
N ALA A 544 14.09 6.48 15.12
CA ALA A 544 13.60 6.59 13.74
C ALA A 544 13.45 5.21 13.13
N THR A 545 12.44 5.04 12.29
CA THR A 545 12.31 3.87 11.42
C THR A 545 11.95 4.27 9.99
N ALA A 546 12.55 3.56 9.04
CA ALA A 546 12.32 3.71 7.60
C ALA A 546 12.27 2.33 6.93
N ASN A 547 11.64 1.35 7.61
CA ASN A 547 11.49 -0.05 7.24
C ASN A 547 12.82 -0.85 7.22
N GLN A 548 13.93 -0.28 7.66
CA GLN A 548 15.18 -0.99 7.85
C GLN A 548 15.07 -1.99 9.01
N ARG A 549 16.09 -2.82 9.18
CA ARG A 549 16.23 -3.68 10.35
C ARG A 549 16.08 -2.87 11.64
N ILE A 550 15.18 -3.32 12.51
CA ILE A 550 14.84 -2.67 13.80
C ILE A 550 15.39 -3.43 15.00
N THR A 551 16.13 -4.52 14.77
CA THR A 551 16.70 -5.36 15.82
C THR A 551 18.20 -5.13 15.96
N ALA A 552 18.72 -5.29 17.19
CA ALA A 552 20.15 -5.40 17.43
C ALA A 552 20.72 -6.68 16.76
N PRO A 553 22.03 -6.74 16.49
CA PRO A 553 22.66 -7.91 15.87
C PRO A 553 22.47 -9.21 16.67
N ASP A 554 22.38 -9.11 17.99
CA ASP A 554 22.24 -10.20 18.95
C ASP A 554 20.79 -10.49 19.36
N TYR A 555 19.81 -9.89 18.69
CA TYR A 555 18.39 -10.15 18.98
C TYR A 555 18.03 -11.61 18.72
N PRO A 556 17.45 -12.31 19.71
CA PRO A 556 17.38 -13.78 19.69
C PRO A 556 16.29 -14.36 18.78
N HIS A 557 15.32 -13.51 18.34
CA HIS A 557 14.19 -13.99 17.56
C HIS A 557 14.28 -13.57 16.10
N PHE A 558 13.89 -14.47 15.20
CA PHE A 558 13.80 -14.18 13.76
C PHE A 558 12.51 -13.41 13.49
N LEU A 559 12.61 -12.21 12.90
CA LEU A 559 11.47 -11.43 12.44
C LEU A 559 11.29 -11.55 10.93
N THR A 560 12.36 -11.32 10.17
CA THR A 560 12.38 -11.42 8.70
C THR A 560 13.83 -11.36 8.19
N GLN A 561 14.08 -11.85 6.99
CA GLN A 561 15.28 -11.59 6.22
C GLN A 561 15.09 -10.39 5.26
N ASP A 562 13.85 -10.09 4.90
CA ASP A 562 13.48 -9.18 3.82
C ASP A 562 13.30 -7.73 4.28
N TRP A 563 14.22 -7.24 5.12
CA TRP A 563 14.28 -5.84 5.51
C TRP A 563 14.53 -4.94 4.31
N HIS A 564 13.98 -3.71 4.35
CA HIS A 564 14.37 -2.69 3.37
C HIS A 564 15.81 -2.24 3.58
N LEU A 565 16.47 -1.82 2.48
CA LEU A 565 17.83 -1.29 2.53
C LEU A 565 17.90 -0.04 3.44
N PRO A 566 19.04 0.18 4.15
CA PRO A 566 19.11 1.16 5.24
C PRO A 566 19.22 2.62 4.78
N TYR A 567 19.29 2.90 3.48
CA TYR A 567 19.62 4.23 2.94
C TYR A 567 18.75 5.37 3.47
N ARG A 568 17.43 5.17 3.56
CA ARG A 568 16.51 6.19 4.10
C ARG A 568 16.77 6.43 5.59
N TYR A 569 16.91 5.36 6.36
CA TYR A 569 17.23 5.46 7.79
C TYR A 569 18.58 6.16 8.02
N GLU A 570 19.63 5.77 7.29
CA GLU A 570 20.94 6.39 7.37
C GLU A 570 20.87 7.90 7.07
N ARG A 571 20.09 8.28 6.05
CA ARG A 571 19.90 9.69 5.71
C ARG A 571 19.13 10.46 6.78
N ILE A 572 18.06 9.88 7.34
CA ILE A 572 17.31 10.46 8.46
C ILE A 572 18.24 10.66 9.66
N ALA A 573 19.01 9.63 10.02
CA ALA A 573 19.97 9.70 11.11
C ALA A 573 21.02 10.82 10.90
N GLN A 574 21.62 10.91 9.71
CA GLN A 574 22.55 12.00 9.35
C GLN A 574 21.92 13.38 9.55
N LEU A 575 20.67 13.57 9.12
CA LEU A 575 19.97 14.84 9.21
C LEU A 575 19.57 15.19 10.65
N LEU A 576 19.18 14.19 11.45
CA LEU A 576 18.87 14.36 12.87
C LEU A 576 20.13 14.70 13.69
N GLU A 577 21.27 14.08 13.36
CA GLU A 577 22.54 14.34 14.06
C GLU A 577 23.22 15.65 13.61
N ALA A 578 22.88 16.18 12.43
CA ALA A 578 23.45 17.43 11.92
C ALA A 578 23.06 18.67 12.75
N ARG A 579 22.09 18.54 13.64
CA ARG A 579 21.61 19.63 14.51
C ARG A 579 21.43 19.13 15.95
N PRO A 580 21.83 19.93 16.96
CA PRO A 580 21.61 19.56 18.36
C PRO A 580 20.11 19.60 18.75
N ARG A 581 19.32 20.50 18.15
CA ARG A 581 17.88 20.67 18.40
C ARG A 581 17.10 20.89 17.12
N HIS A 582 15.89 20.38 17.09
CA HIS A 582 14.95 20.43 15.98
C HIS A 582 13.67 21.19 16.34
N ASP A 583 12.96 21.63 15.31
CA ASP A 583 11.63 22.20 15.32
C ASP A 583 10.77 21.59 14.18
N LEU A 584 9.50 21.96 14.06
CA LEU A 584 8.64 21.44 13.00
C LEU A 584 9.15 21.80 11.59
N ASP A 585 9.83 22.93 11.40
CA ASP A 585 10.34 23.31 10.08
C ASP A 585 11.55 22.45 9.69
N SER A 586 12.42 22.14 10.62
CA SER A 586 13.53 21.21 10.39
C SER A 586 13.04 19.77 10.14
N LEU A 587 11.97 19.32 10.83
CA LEU A 587 11.38 18.01 10.56
C LEU A 587 10.71 17.98 9.17
N ALA A 588 10.04 19.07 8.78
CA ALA A 588 9.49 19.22 7.44
C ALA A 588 10.59 19.17 6.36
N ALA A 589 11.73 19.80 6.59
CA ALA A 589 12.89 19.74 5.70
C ALA A 589 13.41 18.30 5.56
N ILE A 590 13.48 17.53 6.66
CA ILE A 590 13.87 16.11 6.64
C ILE A 590 12.87 15.28 5.83
N GLN A 591 11.54 15.43 6.05
CA GLN A 591 10.52 14.71 5.26
C GLN A 591 10.59 15.04 3.76
N ASN A 592 11.13 16.18 3.38
CA ASN A 592 11.25 16.59 1.98
C ASN A 592 12.65 16.40 1.39
N ASP A 593 13.60 15.78 2.11
CA ASP A 593 14.94 15.51 1.60
C ASP A 593 14.92 14.50 0.44
N VAL A 594 15.57 14.85 -0.65
CA VAL A 594 15.62 14.05 -1.89
C VAL A 594 17.05 13.62 -2.25
N THR A 595 17.94 13.57 -1.29
CA THR A 595 19.30 13.05 -1.46
C THR A 595 19.28 11.53 -1.32
N SER A 596 19.67 10.82 -2.39
CA SER A 596 19.69 9.36 -2.46
C SER A 596 21.10 8.82 -2.17
N LEU A 597 21.28 8.22 -0.98
CA LEU A 597 22.53 7.54 -0.64
C LEU A 597 22.76 6.31 -1.53
N ALA A 598 21.69 5.64 -1.96
CA ALA A 598 21.76 4.53 -2.91
C ALA A 598 22.30 4.99 -4.27
N THR A 599 21.85 6.15 -4.76
CA THR A 599 22.37 6.75 -5.99
C THR A 599 23.85 7.08 -5.84
N GLN A 600 24.28 7.68 -4.72
CA GLN A 600 25.67 7.99 -4.45
C GLN A 600 26.59 6.76 -4.52
N ARG A 601 26.13 5.59 -4.10
CA ARG A 601 26.89 4.31 -4.15
C ARG A 601 27.26 3.90 -5.57
N LEU A 602 26.34 4.01 -6.52
CA LEU A 602 26.56 3.59 -7.92
C LEU A 602 27.05 4.73 -8.84
N LEU A 603 27.03 5.97 -8.36
CA LEU A 603 27.41 7.14 -9.16
C LEU A 603 28.86 7.08 -9.69
N PRO A 604 29.87 6.59 -8.94
CA PRO A 604 31.23 6.41 -9.50
C PRO A 604 31.24 5.47 -10.71
N THR A 605 30.46 4.37 -10.69
CA THR A 605 30.34 3.42 -11.79
C THR A 605 29.72 4.07 -13.03
N LEU A 606 28.66 4.88 -12.83
CA LEU A 606 28.03 5.62 -13.94
C LEU A 606 28.99 6.66 -14.54
N ARG A 607 29.74 7.39 -13.72
CA ARG A 607 30.72 8.38 -14.18
C ARG A 607 31.83 7.71 -14.99
N ALA A 608 32.34 6.57 -14.56
CA ALA A 608 33.33 5.79 -15.28
C ALA A 608 32.77 5.31 -16.65
N ALA A 609 31.52 4.84 -16.67
CA ALA A 609 30.83 4.45 -17.90
C ALA A 609 30.68 5.64 -18.86
N ALA A 610 30.24 6.80 -18.36
CA ALA A 610 30.03 8.01 -19.18
C ALA A 610 31.33 8.52 -19.83
N ALA A 611 32.47 8.36 -19.16
CA ALA A 611 33.77 8.74 -19.69
C ALA A 611 34.26 7.85 -20.85
N GLN A 612 33.71 6.65 -21.01
CA GLN A 612 34.17 5.63 -21.95
C GLN A 612 33.11 5.17 -22.97
N THR A 613 31.87 5.64 -22.84
CA THR A 613 30.76 5.24 -23.73
C THR A 613 30.88 5.98 -25.07
N GLU A 614 30.89 5.22 -26.14
CA GLU A 614 30.87 5.74 -27.52
C GLU A 614 29.41 6.06 -27.93
N HIS A 615 28.93 7.24 -27.53
CA HIS A 615 27.61 7.74 -27.89
C HIS A 615 27.64 9.26 -28.07
N ALA A 616 26.89 9.81 -29.03
CA ALA A 616 26.87 11.24 -29.33
C ALA A 616 26.53 12.12 -28.08
N LEU A 617 25.72 11.62 -27.17
CA LEU A 617 25.32 12.33 -25.93
C LEU A 617 26.23 12.01 -24.74
N ALA A 618 27.26 11.15 -24.85
CA ALA A 618 28.09 10.76 -23.73
C ALA A 618 28.87 11.93 -23.11
N ALA A 619 29.50 12.78 -23.92
CA ALA A 619 30.27 13.93 -23.47
C ALA A 619 29.42 14.95 -22.68
N PRO A 620 28.27 15.47 -23.18
CA PRO A 620 27.43 16.37 -22.40
C PRO A 620 26.84 15.72 -21.15
N VAL A 621 26.56 14.40 -21.18
CA VAL A 621 26.10 13.66 -20.00
C VAL A 621 27.20 13.48 -18.96
N ALA A 622 28.44 13.17 -19.36
CA ALA A 622 29.59 13.10 -18.45
C ALA A 622 29.82 14.44 -17.74
N GLN A 623 29.72 15.57 -18.47
CA GLN A 623 29.84 16.91 -17.89
C GLN A 623 28.71 17.17 -16.86
N MET A 624 27.48 16.80 -17.17
CA MET A 624 26.32 16.91 -16.26
C MET A 624 26.53 16.08 -14.98
N LEU A 625 26.96 14.83 -15.11
CA LEU A 625 27.17 13.90 -14.02
C LEU A 625 28.34 14.28 -13.12
N ALA A 626 29.30 15.10 -13.59
CA ALA A 626 30.41 15.58 -12.77
C ALA A 626 29.93 16.39 -11.55
N GLY A 627 28.88 17.20 -11.72
CA GLY A 627 28.27 17.98 -10.63
C GLY A 627 27.10 17.31 -9.91
N PHE A 628 26.68 16.12 -10.33
CA PHE A 628 25.55 15.43 -9.72
C PHE A 628 26.00 14.67 -8.47
N ASP A 629 25.36 14.90 -7.33
CA ASP A 629 25.73 14.35 -6.02
C ASP A 629 24.68 13.36 -5.47
N GLY A 630 23.69 12.95 -6.27
CA GLY A 630 22.59 12.09 -5.86
C GLY A 630 21.33 12.86 -5.40
N HIS A 631 21.29 14.17 -5.60
CA HIS A 631 20.11 14.99 -5.30
C HIS A 631 19.04 14.82 -6.38
N MET A 632 17.97 14.05 -6.07
CA MET A 632 16.94 13.61 -7.02
C MET A 632 15.83 14.65 -7.23
N ALA A 633 16.20 15.88 -7.60
CA ALA A 633 15.27 16.98 -7.77
C ALA A 633 14.52 16.93 -9.12
N ALA A 634 13.23 17.27 -9.11
CA ALA A 634 12.33 17.21 -10.25
C ALA A 634 12.76 18.08 -11.45
N ASP A 635 13.42 19.20 -11.20
CA ASP A 635 13.88 20.17 -12.20
C ASP A 635 15.25 19.84 -12.80
N GLN A 636 15.93 18.80 -12.29
CA GLN A 636 17.25 18.38 -12.74
C GLN A 636 17.20 17.26 -13.79
N PRO A 637 18.13 17.22 -14.74
CA PRO A 637 18.22 16.17 -15.75
C PRO A 637 18.99 14.93 -15.29
N ALA A 638 20.01 15.09 -14.41
CA ALA A 638 20.91 14.01 -14.01
C ALA A 638 20.20 12.81 -13.34
N PRO A 639 19.15 13.00 -12.49
CA PRO A 639 18.38 11.89 -11.93
C PRO A 639 17.78 10.97 -13.00
N LEU A 640 17.27 11.53 -14.10
CA LEU A 640 16.68 10.76 -15.20
C LEU A 640 17.73 9.90 -15.93
N VAL A 641 18.93 10.43 -16.13
CA VAL A 641 20.06 9.67 -16.72
C VAL A 641 20.45 8.53 -15.81
N PHE A 642 20.58 8.79 -14.49
CA PHE A 642 20.90 7.76 -13.52
C PHE A 642 19.86 6.66 -13.46
N ALA A 643 18.57 7.01 -13.37
CA ALA A 643 17.47 6.05 -13.31
C ALA A 643 17.39 5.16 -14.56
N ALA A 644 17.54 5.75 -15.74
CA ALA A 644 17.53 5.01 -17.00
C ALA A 644 18.75 4.07 -17.13
N TRP A 645 19.94 4.53 -16.73
CA TRP A 645 21.13 3.70 -16.73
C TRP A 645 21.02 2.53 -15.74
N ALA A 646 20.53 2.77 -14.52
CA ALA A 646 20.39 1.75 -13.50
C ALA A 646 19.40 0.65 -13.93
N ASP A 647 18.28 1.01 -14.59
CA ASP A 647 17.33 0.06 -15.19
C ASP A 647 18.01 -0.79 -16.26
N GLU A 648 18.70 -0.16 -17.20
CA GLU A 648 19.39 -0.87 -18.28
C GLU A 648 20.55 -1.76 -17.78
N LEU A 649 21.21 -1.34 -16.69
CA LEU A 649 22.26 -2.13 -16.06
C LEU A 649 21.67 -3.38 -15.39
N ALA A 650 20.63 -3.23 -14.59
CA ALA A 650 19.94 -4.36 -13.93
C ALA A 650 19.44 -5.36 -14.98
N ARG A 651 18.79 -4.87 -16.04
CA ARG A 651 18.30 -5.68 -17.14
C ARG A 651 19.44 -6.41 -17.86
N GLY A 652 20.54 -5.74 -18.14
CA GLY A 652 21.69 -6.31 -18.85
C GLY A 652 22.42 -7.37 -18.04
N LEU A 653 22.49 -7.24 -16.73
CA LEU A 653 23.13 -8.19 -15.82
C LEU A 653 22.24 -9.42 -15.53
N ILE A 654 20.96 -9.21 -15.25
CA ILE A 654 20.10 -10.24 -14.64
C ILE A 654 19.25 -10.97 -15.68
N ALA A 655 18.60 -10.28 -16.63
CA ALA A 655 17.69 -10.92 -17.59
C ALA A 655 18.32 -12.04 -18.42
N PRO A 656 19.60 -11.96 -18.87
CA PRO A 656 20.25 -13.07 -19.59
C PRO A 656 20.41 -14.35 -18.76
N ARG A 657 20.41 -14.24 -17.42
CA ARG A 657 20.63 -15.35 -16.48
C ARG A 657 19.34 -16.03 -16.02
N VAL A 658 18.28 -15.23 -15.82
CA VAL A 658 17.01 -15.74 -15.30
C VAL A 658 15.93 -15.89 -16.39
N GLY A 659 16.16 -15.33 -17.57
CA GLY A 659 15.16 -15.21 -18.65
C GLY A 659 14.37 -13.91 -18.58
N ALA A 660 14.04 -13.33 -19.75
CA ALA A 660 13.40 -12.02 -19.86
C ALA A 660 12.01 -11.96 -19.18
N GLU A 661 11.20 -13.01 -19.33
CA GLU A 661 9.88 -13.11 -18.71
C GLU A 661 9.98 -13.15 -17.18
N ARG A 662 10.87 -13.97 -16.64
CA ARG A 662 11.07 -14.10 -15.20
C ARG A 662 11.69 -12.85 -14.59
N PHE A 663 12.62 -12.19 -15.32
CA PHE A 663 13.13 -10.89 -14.93
C PHE A 663 12.00 -9.87 -14.86
N ALA A 664 11.15 -9.78 -15.85
CA ALA A 664 10.03 -8.84 -15.86
C ALA A 664 9.03 -9.12 -14.72
N ALA A 665 8.74 -10.39 -14.43
CA ALA A 665 7.85 -10.78 -13.36
C ALA A 665 8.39 -10.46 -11.95
N THR A 666 9.72 -10.43 -11.77
CA THR A 666 10.36 -10.17 -10.46
C THR A 666 10.85 -8.74 -10.32
N TYR A 667 11.22 -8.06 -11.42
CA TYR A 667 11.82 -6.73 -11.40
C TYR A 667 10.92 -5.64 -10.81
N GLY A 668 9.62 -5.74 -11.00
CA GLY A 668 8.65 -4.81 -10.41
C GLY A 668 8.47 -4.97 -8.90
N ARG A 669 8.90 -6.10 -8.34
CA ARG A 669 8.79 -6.40 -6.91
C ARG A 669 10.03 -5.99 -6.13
N ARG A 670 11.21 -6.12 -6.76
CA ARG A 670 12.52 -5.65 -6.27
C ARG A 670 13.28 -5.07 -7.43
N ASP A 671 13.74 -3.84 -7.29
CA ASP A 671 14.57 -3.19 -8.30
C ASP A 671 15.99 -3.78 -8.37
N PHE A 672 16.23 -4.89 -7.66
CA PHE A 672 17.49 -5.58 -7.56
C PHE A 672 18.68 -4.69 -7.18
N ARG A 673 18.43 -3.57 -6.52
CA ARG A 673 19.46 -2.59 -6.15
C ARG A 673 20.63 -3.24 -5.42
N ALA A 674 20.36 -3.98 -4.35
CA ALA A 674 21.39 -4.65 -3.57
C ALA A 674 22.18 -5.69 -4.38
N ALA A 675 21.49 -6.41 -5.29
CA ALA A 675 22.14 -7.37 -6.19
C ALA A 675 23.09 -6.65 -7.16
N VAL A 676 22.61 -5.58 -7.83
CA VAL A 676 23.42 -4.80 -8.78
C VAL A 676 24.64 -4.21 -8.09
N GLU A 677 24.48 -3.61 -6.91
CA GLU A 677 25.60 -3.08 -6.11
C GLU A 677 26.62 -4.18 -5.76
N GLY A 678 26.13 -5.33 -5.31
CA GLY A 678 26.99 -6.47 -4.99
C GLY A 678 27.71 -7.05 -6.20
N ILE A 679 27.03 -7.20 -7.34
CA ILE A 679 27.62 -7.69 -8.60
C ILE A 679 28.72 -6.76 -9.06
N MET A 680 28.45 -5.45 -9.11
CA MET A 680 29.41 -4.45 -9.56
C MET A 680 30.60 -4.32 -8.60
N ALA A 681 30.37 -4.38 -7.27
CA ALA A 681 31.42 -4.29 -6.28
C ALA A 681 32.39 -5.48 -6.29
N ARG A 682 31.91 -6.68 -6.62
CA ARG A 682 32.72 -7.91 -6.73
C ARG A 682 33.36 -8.09 -8.11
N ASP A 683 33.01 -7.25 -9.09
CA ASP A 683 33.32 -7.45 -10.53
C ASP A 683 32.97 -8.87 -11.00
N ASP A 684 31.74 -9.32 -10.66
CA ASP A 684 31.31 -10.72 -10.78
C ASP A 684 31.24 -11.16 -12.23
N ALA A 685 32.28 -11.89 -12.67
CA ALA A 685 32.41 -12.36 -14.04
C ALA A 685 31.25 -13.22 -14.53
N TRP A 686 30.60 -14.00 -13.65
CA TRP A 686 29.45 -14.83 -14.04
C TRP A 686 28.23 -13.99 -14.40
N TRP A 687 27.88 -12.99 -13.57
CA TRP A 687 26.75 -12.12 -13.85
C TRP A 687 27.01 -11.19 -15.05
N CYS A 688 28.25 -10.74 -15.21
CA CYS A 688 28.61 -9.79 -16.25
C CYS A 688 28.90 -10.42 -17.61
N ALA A 689 29.23 -11.77 -17.67
CA ALA A 689 29.58 -12.44 -18.93
C ALA A 689 28.50 -12.28 -20.02
N PRO A 690 28.89 -12.19 -21.29
CA PRO A 690 30.24 -12.42 -21.83
C PRO A 690 31.18 -11.20 -21.74
N LEU A 691 30.77 -10.12 -21.10
CA LEU A 691 31.56 -8.88 -20.97
C LEU A 691 32.14 -8.74 -19.56
N SER A 692 33.02 -7.76 -19.37
CA SER A 692 33.37 -7.27 -18.02
C SER A 692 32.20 -6.44 -17.44
N CYS A 693 32.15 -6.29 -16.12
CA CYS A 693 31.10 -5.46 -15.48
C CYS A 693 31.19 -3.99 -15.93
N ALA A 694 32.40 -3.48 -16.14
CA ALA A 694 32.61 -2.13 -16.71
C ALA A 694 31.99 -2.00 -18.11
N ALA A 695 32.22 -2.98 -19.01
CA ALA A 695 31.65 -2.97 -20.36
C ALA A 695 30.12 -3.13 -20.34
N GLN A 696 29.54 -3.92 -19.38
CA GLN A 696 28.09 -3.98 -19.20
C GLN A 696 27.53 -2.61 -18.81
N SER A 697 28.20 -1.89 -17.89
CA SER A 697 27.80 -0.53 -17.47
C SER A 697 27.84 0.47 -18.64
N GLN A 698 28.88 0.42 -19.49
CA GLN A 698 28.99 1.26 -20.70
C GLN A 698 27.85 0.99 -21.68
N ARG A 699 27.58 -0.30 -21.99
CA ARG A 699 26.47 -0.70 -22.86
C ARG A 699 25.11 -0.31 -22.29
N ALA A 700 24.93 -0.43 -20.99
CA ALA A 700 23.72 0.01 -20.32
C ALA A 700 23.50 1.52 -20.50
N LEU A 701 24.55 2.32 -20.37
CA LEU A 701 24.46 3.75 -20.59
C LEU A 701 24.13 4.07 -22.07
N GLY A 702 24.76 3.40 -23.03
CA GLY A 702 24.41 3.58 -24.45
C GLY A 702 22.92 3.36 -24.70
N ARG A 703 22.37 2.24 -24.26
CA ARG A 703 20.93 1.93 -24.39
C ARG A 703 20.04 2.95 -23.66
N ALA A 704 20.45 3.38 -22.48
CA ALA A 704 19.72 4.40 -21.72
C ALA A 704 19.67 5.73 -22.48
N LEU A 705 20.79 6.16 -23.08
CA LEU A 705 20.87 7.39 -23.86
C LEU A 705 20.02 7.32 -25.14
N ASP A 706 20.03 6.18 -25.86
CA ASP A 706 19.15 5.96 -27.03
C ASP A 706 17.68 6.11 -26.62
N ARG A 707 17.27 5.45 -25.51
CA ARG A 707 15.89 5.50 -24.99
C ARG A 707 15.50 6.92 -24.56
N LEU A 708 16.38 7.62 -23.86
CA LEU A 708 16.11 8.99 -23.41
C LEU A 708 16.07 9.98 -24.56
N GLN A 709 16.95 9.84 -25.55
CA GLN A 709 16.95 10.66 -26.75
C GLN A 709 15.65 10.50 -27.55
N ALA A 710 15.18 9.26 -27.70
CA ALA A 710 13.93 8.98 -28.39
C ALA A 710 12.70 9.58 -27.65
N ALA A 711 12.70 9.54 -26.31
CA ALA A 711 11.57 10.01 -25.50
C ALA A 711 11.58 11.53 -25.22
N TYR A 712 12.75 12.14 -25.07
CA TYR A 712 12.91 13.52 -24.56
C TYR A 712 13.72 14.43 -25.49
N GLY A 713 14.23 13.91 -26.65
CA GLY A 713 15.00 14.66 -27.62
C GLY A 713 16.50 14.68 -27.35
N ALA A 714 17.27 15.25 -28.28
CA ALA A 714 18.73 15.17 -28.36
C ALA A 714 19.49 16.17 -27.45
N GLN A 715 18.80 16.86 -26.54
CA GLN A 715 19.43 17.88 -25.69
C GLN A 715 19.31 17.47 -24.18
N PRO A 716 20.28 16.76 -23.58
CA PRO A 716 20.20 16.28 -22.22
C PRO A 716 19.99 17.39 -21.17
N ALA A 717 20.49 18.61 -21.42
CA ALA A 717 20.29 19.76 -20.53
C ALA A 717 18.81 20.19 -20.40
N LEU A 718 17.95 19.83 -21.35
CA LEU A 718 16.50 20.10 -21.31
C LEU A 718 15.67 18.98 -20.68
N TRP A 719 16.27 17.84 -20.43
CA TRP A 719 15.57 16.76 -19.73
C TRP A 719 15.21 17.19 -18.30
N ARG A 720 14.11 16.67 -17.78
CA ARG A 720 13.64 16.98 -16.40
C ARG A 720 13.15 15.72 -15.76
N TRP A 721 13.69 15.42 -14.56
CA TRP A 721 13.27 14.27 -13.79
C TRP A 721 11.76 14.29 -13.55
N GLY A 722 11.18 15.37 -13.01
CA GLY A 722 9.75 15.47 -12.71
C GLY A 722 8.81 15.37 -13.92
N ARG A 723 9.31 15.53 -15.17
CA ARG A 723 8.53 15.24 -16.37
C ARG A 723 8.42 13.74 -16.63
N ALA A 724 9.48 12.99 -16.35
CA ALA A 724 9.52 11.54 -16.49
C ALA A 724 8.95 10.83 -15.26
N HIS A 725 8.97 11.50 -14.09
CA HIS A 725 8.65 11.01 -12.77
C HIS A 725 7.48 11.78 -12.11
N PRO A 726 6.33 11.94 -12.80
CA PRO A 726 5.17 12.54 -12.15
C PRO A 726 4.62 11.60 -11.07
N ALA A 727 4.24 12.15 -9.92
CA ALA A 727 3.43 11.44 -8.95
C ALA A 727 2.02 11.25 -9.52
N VAL A 728 1.58 10.01 -9.67
CA VAL A 728 0.31 9.65 -10.30
C VAL A 728 -0.59 8.96 -9.30
N SER A 729 -1.57 9.72 -8.77
CA SER A 729 -2.65 9.14 -7.96
C SER A 729 -3.75 8.66 -8.90
N SER A 730 -3.79 7.35 -9.11
CA SER A 730 -4.72 6.73 -10.06
C SER A 730 -6.09 6.53 -9.44
N HIS A 731 -7.14 6.91 -10.17
CA HIS A 731 -8.53 6.65 -9.77
C HIS A 731 -8.96 5.23 -10.16
N ARG A 732 -9.63 4.55 -9.26
CA ARG A 732 -10.09 3.15 -9.45
C ARG A 732 -11.58 3.08 -9.76
N PRO A 733 -12.03 2.50 -10.93
CA PRO A 733 -11.21 2.03 -12.06
C PRO A 733 -11.04 3.06 -13.18
N LEU A 734 -11.73 4.22 -13.14
CA LEU A 734 -11.88 5.13 -14.29
C LEU A 734 -10.58 5.82 -14.72
N GLY A 735 -9.58 5.84 -13.85
CA GLY A 735 -8.26 6.41 -14.13
C GLY A 735 -7.44 5.63 -15.16
N SER A 736 -7.76 4.36 -15.41
CA SER A 736 -7.13 3.53 -16.43
C SER A 736 -7.73 3.73 -17.84
N VAL A 737 -8.92 4.34 -17.93
CA VAL A 737 -9.55 4.67 -19.21
C VAL A 737 -8.93 5.96 -19.77
N ALA A 738 -8.15 5.88 -20.83
CA ALA A 738 -7.35 7.00 -21.36
C ALA A 738 -8.14 8.31 -21.56
N ALA A 739 -9.37 8.25 -22.05
CA ALA A 739 -10.24 9.40 -22.23
C ALA A 739 -10.68 10.06 -20.91
N LEU A 740 -10.76 9.28 -19.82
CA LEU A 740 -11.22 9.70 -18.49
C LEU A 740 -10.05 10.01 -17.55
N ALA A 741 -8.88 9.44 -17.80
CA ALA A 741 -7.71 9.54 -16.93
C ALA A 741 -7.37 10.99 -16.52
N ARG A 742 -7.42 11.93 -17.47
CA ARG A 742 -7.15 13.35 -17.21
C ARG A 742 -8.13 14.02 -16.24
N PHE A 743 -9.33 13.48 -16.09
CA PHE A 743 -10.35 14.01 -15.19
C PHE A 743 -10.30 13.35 -13.81
N PHE A 744 -10.04 12.05 -13.78
CA PHE A 744 -10.10 11.23 -12.57
C PHE A 744 -8.75 11.08 -11.88
N ASN A 745 -7.64 10.99 -12.61
CA ASN A 745 -6.31 10.91 -12.00
C ASN A 745 -5.86 12.27 -11.49
N VAL A 746 -5.06 12.24 -10.43
CA VAL A 746 -4.37 13.42 -9.90
C VAL A 746 -2.88 13.26 -10.15
N GLN A 747 -2.29 14.18 -10.89
CA GLN A 747 -0.88 14.13 -11.27
C GLN A 747 -0.18 15.44 -10.92
N VAL A 748 1.10 15.32 -10.54
CA VAL A 748 1.99 16.45 -10.29
C VAL A 748 3.45 16.01 -10.48
N PRO A 749 4.34 16.86 -11.03
CA PRO A 749 5.77 16.56 -11.05
C PRO A 749 6.29 16.27 -9.65
N SER A 750 7.14 15.26 -9.49
CA SER A 750 7.70 14.88 -8.19
C SER A 750 9.22 14.71 -8.24
N SER A 751 9.84 14.89 -7.08
CA SER A 751 11.25 14.62 -6.80
C SER A 751 11.39 13.28 -6.09
N GLY A 752 12.64 12.87 -5.83
CA GLY A 752 12.97 11.66 -5.08
C GLY A 752 13.15 10.42 -5.95
N ASP A 753 13.50 9.32 -5.29
CA ASP A 753 13.53 7.96 -5.82
C ASP A 753 13.06 6.99 -4.72
N GLY A 754 13.18 5.68 -4.90
CA GLY A 754 12.77 4.68 -3.91
C GLY A 754 13.63 4.67 -2.62
N TYR A 755 14.74 5.42 -2.59
CA TYR A 755 15.74 5.43 -1.52
C TYR A 755 15.96 6.80 -0.87
N THR A 756 15.26 7.83 -1.32
CA THR A 756 15.24 9.15 -0.69
C THR A 756 14.27 9.18 0.50
N VAL A 757 14.48 10.07 1.47
CA VAL A 757 13.54 10.25 2.60
C VAL A 757 12.16 10.64 2.05
N ASN A 758 12.11 11.65 1.17
CA ASN A 758 10.92 11.93 0.36
C ASN A 758 10.84 10.94 -0.78
N VAL A 759 10.24 9.79 -0.53
CA VAL A 759 10.17 8.68 -1.49
C VAL A 759 9.41 9.09 -2.76
N GLY A 760 9.98 8.75 -3.90
CA GLY A 760 9.35 8.76 -5.22
C GLY A 760 9.64 7.44 -5.93
N GLN A 761 8.86 6.40 -5.63
CA GLN A 761 9.14 5.09 -6.18
C GLN A 761 8.47 4.88 -7.53
N TYR A 762 9.24 4.32 -8.45
CA TYR A 762 8.81 3.97 -9.81
C TYR A 762 9.14 2.51 -10.12
N ASN A 763 8.47 1.97 -11.12
CA ASN A 763 8.78 0.68 -11.69
C ASN A 763 9.18 0.87 -13.15
N ALA A 764 10.47 0.76 -13.44
CA ALA A 764 11.00 0.94 -14.78
C ALA A 764 10.51 -0.13 -15.79
N GLY A 765 9.96 -1.24 -15.33
CA GLY A 765 9.28 -2.26 -16.13
C GLY A 765 7.88 -1.87 -16.58
N ASP A 766 7.24 -0.87 -15.96
CA ASP A 766 5.90 -0.38 -16.31
C ASP A 766 5.96 0.57 -17.52
N VAL A 767 6.13 0.00 -18.70
CA VAL A 767 6.22 0.79 -19.95
C VAL A 767 4.89 1.48 -20.27
N ALA A 768 3.76 0.85 -19.99
CA ALA A 768 2.43 1.36 -20.30
C ALA A 768 2.03 2.54 -19.38
N GLY A 769 2.40 2.48 -18.10
CA GLY A 769 2.11 3.52 -17.13
C GLY A 769 3.13 4.66 -17.08
N GLY A 770 4.18 4.60 -17.90
CA GLY A 770 5.35 5.50 -17.87
C GLY A 770 6.43 4.95 -16.96
N ALA A 771 7.54 4.49 -17.55
CA ALA A 771 8.62 3.73 -16.91
C ALA A 771 9.19 4.34 -15.61
N PHE A 772 9.04 5.63 -15.42
CA PHE A 772 9.55 6.33 -14.23
C PHE A 772 8.45 7.02 -13.44
N ALA A 773 7.17 6.79 -13.74
CA ALA A 773 6.07 7.41 -13.00
C ALA A 773 6.12 6.99 -11.52
N ASN A 774 6.06 7.98 -10.63
CA ASN A 774 6.01 7.76 -9.19
C ASN A 774 4.64 7.21 -8.79
N ARG A 775 4.60 5.96 -8.35
CA ARG A 775 3.40 5.22 -7.97
C ARG A 775 3.26 5.03 -6.46
N HIS A 776 4.37 5.13 -5.71
CA HIS A 776 4.41 5.02 -4.24
C HIS A 776 5.21 6.19 -3.68
N ALA A 777 4.60 6.95 -2.81
CA ALA A 777 5.20 8.12 -2.19
C ALA A 777 4.54 8.40 -0.84
N ALA A 778 4.94 9.47 -0.15
CA ALA A 778 4.29 9.93 1.06
C ALA A 778 2.78 10.12 0.81
N SER A 779 1.98 9.12 1.18
CA SER A 779 0.52 9.14 1.03
C SER A 779 -0.13 10.18 1.96
N LEU A 780 0.56 10.52 3.04
CA LEU A 780 0.37 11.71 3.86
C LEU A 780 1.72 12.10 4.50
N ARG A 781 1.82 13.31 5.02
CA ARG A 781 2.86 13.75 5.96
C ARG A 781 2.19 14.36 7.17
N ALA A 782 2.67 14.02 8.37
CA ALA A 782 2.21 14.56 9.64
C ALA A 782 3.39 14.95 10.52
N LEU A 783 3.26 16.08 11.24
CA LEU A 783 4.23 16.60 12.18
C LEU A 783 3.51 17.05 13.45
N PHE A 784 4.04 16.66 14.61
CA PHE A 784 3.46 16.98 15.91
C PHE A 784 4.52 17.59 16.82
N ASP A 785 4.20 18.72 17.47
CA ASP A 785 4.97 19.30 18.58
C ASP A 785 4.18 19.14 19.88
N LEU A 786 4.67 18.35 20.80
CA LEU A 786 4.00 18.06 22.07
C LEU A 786 4.02 19.25 23.05
N ALA A 787 4.74 20.34 22.73
CA ALA A 787 4.64 21.63 23.43
C ALA A 787 3.44 22.44 22.96
N ASP A 788 3.08 22.34 21.68
CA ASP A 788 1.99 23.06 21.06
C ASP A 788 1.31 22.19 19.99
N LEU A 789 0.40 21.32 20.45
CA LEU A 789 -0.31 20.39 19.57
C LEU A 789 -1.24 21.10 18.58
N GLU A 790 -1.64 22.36 18.82
CA GLU A 790 -2.45 23.11 17.86
C GLU A 790 -1.64 23.61 16.65
N ASN A 791 -0.29 23.57 16.75
CA ASN A 791 0.62 23.81 15.63
C ASN A 791 0.95 22.54 14.83
N SER A 792 0.30 21.41 15.12
CA SER A 792 0.46 20.16 14.34
C SER A 792 0.16 20.39 12.87
N ARG A 793 0.86 19.67 12.00
CA ARG A 793 0.82 19.88 10.54
C ARG A 793 0.50 18.60 9.80
N PHE A 794 -0.19 18.72 8.68
CA PHE A 794 -0.44 17.60 7.78
C PHE A 794 -0.54 18.04 6.32
N ILE A 795 -0.37 17.09 5.41
CA ILE A 795 -0.75 17.19 4.00
C ILE A 795 -0.83 15.80 3.37
N TYR A 796 -1.60 15.66 2.28
CA TYR A 796 -1.56 14.49 1.40
C TYR A 796 -1.84 14.85 -0.08
N GLN A 797 -1.62 13.90 -0.98
CA GLN A 797 -1.43 14.15 -2.42
C GLN A 797 -2.70 14.48 -3.23
N THR A 798 -3.91 14.36 -2.67
CA THR A 798 -5.17 14.68 -3.38
C THR A 798 -5.94 15.80 -2.67
N GLY A 799 -7.09 15.52 -2.13
CA GLY A 799 -7.93 16.36 -1.28
C GLY A 799 -8.92 15.49 -0.52
N GLN A 800 -9.72 16.09 0.37
CA GLN A 800 -10.62 15.36 1.27
C GLN A 800 -11.77 14.66 0.55
N SER A 801 -12.30 15.22 -0.55
CA SER A 801 -13.45 14.67 -1.27
C SER A 801 -13.04 13.57 -2.25
N GLY A 802 -13.84 12.51 -2.33
CA GLY A 802 -13.75 11.47 -3.37
C GLY A 802 -14.53 11.80 -4.64
N ASN A 803 -15.29 12.90 -4.65
CA ASN A 803 -16.07 13.32 -5.80
C ASN A 803 -15.23 14.17 -6.76
N VAL A 804 -15.05 13.71 -8.00
CA VAL A 804 -14.24 14.39 -9.03
C VAL A 804 -14.73 15.80 -9.37
N PHE A 805 -16.01 16.09 -9.14
CA PHE A 805 -16.59 17.42 -9.34
C PHE A 805 -16.41 18.36 -8.14
N SER A 806 -15.89 17.85 -7.02
CA SER A 806 -15.62 18.68 -5.85
C SER A 806 -14.33 19.49 -6.03
N PRO A 807 -14.32 20.78 -5.66
CA PRO A 807 -13.08 21.57 -5.60
C PRO A 807 -12.07 20.97 -4.60
N ARG A 808 -12.56 20.16 -3.63
CA ARG A 808 -11.76 19.47 -2.60
C ARG A 808 -11.25 18.09 -3.03
N TYR A 809 -11.36 17.75 -4.33
CA TYR A 809 -10.86 16.47 -4.85
C TYR A 809 -9.33 16.44 -5.00
N ARG A 810 -8.72 17.57 -5.36
CA ARG A 810 -7.29 17.65 -5.72
C ARG A 810 -6.57 18.93 -5.23
N ASP A 811 -7.14 19.61 -4.25
CA ASP A 811 -6.70 20.93 -3.82
C ASP A 811 -5.38 20.95 -3.02
N MET A 812 -4.94 19.80 -2.48
CA MET A 812 -3.67 19.69 -1.75
C MET A 812 -2.48 19.29 -2.63
N ARG A 813 -2.69 18.83 -3.87
CA ARG A 813 -1.64 18.19 -4.70
C ARG A 813 -0.39 19.04 -4.90
N HIS A 814 -0.56 20.35 -5.15
CA HIS A 814 0.56 21.26 -5.40
C HIS A 814 1.33 21.60 -4.12
N GLY A 815 0.63 21.79 -3.02
CA GLY A 815 1.24 21.98 -1.70
C GLY A 815 2.05 20.74 -1.30
N TRP A 816 1.46 19.54 -1.48
CA TRP A 816 2.14 18.28 -1.20
C TRP A 816 3.45 18.14 -2.00
N ALA A 817 3.44 18.46 -3.31
CA ALA A 817 4.61 18.37 -4.16
C ALA A 817 5.71 19.39 -3.82
N ARG A 818 5.33 20.54 -3.24
CA ARG A 818 6.26 21.58 -2.80
C ARG A 818 6.71 21.44 -1.35
N GLY A 819 6.23 20.40 -0.62
CA GLY A 819 6.55 20.22 0.79
C GLY A 819 5.86 21.22 1.72
N GLU A 820 4.71 21.79 1.30
CA GLU A 820 3.87 22.65 2.13
C GLU A 820 2.96 21.82 3.03
N TYR A 821 2.47 22.42 4.12
CA TYR A 821 1.61 21.76 5.10
C TYR A 821 0.39 22.62 5.40
N ARG A 822 -0.67 21.98 5.93
CA ARG A 822 -1.85 22.59 6.55
C ARG A 822 -1.78 22.35 8.06
N LEU A 823 -2.42 23.21 8.84
CA LEU A 823 -2.53 23.02 10.28
C LEU A 823 -3.55 21.92 10.61
N LEU A 824 -3.26 21.14 11.65
CA LEU A 824 -4.12 20.10 12.20
C LEU A 824 -4.55 20.51 13.61
N GLN A 825 -5.59 21.35 13.69
CA GLN A 825 -6.06 21.99 14.91
C GLN A 825 -7.31 21.28 15.45
N ARG A 826 -7.41 21.08 16.75
CA ARG A 826 -8.64 20.62 17.41
C ARG A 826 -9.60 21.79 17.63
N GLU A 827 -9.06 22.98 17.89
CA GLU A 827 -9.78 24.22 18.14
C GLU A 827 -9.41 25.30 17.11
N PRO A 828 -9.87 25.15 15.85
CA PRO A 828 -9.54 26.10 14.81
C PRO A 828 -10.22 27.44 15.09
N ALA A 829 -9.55 28.55 14.75
CA ALA A 829 -10.06 29.89 14.97
C ALA A 829 -11.31 30.21 14.12
N ARG A 830 -11.53 29.48 13.02
CA ARG A 830 -12.65 29.69 12.08
C ARG A 830 -13.19 28.40 11.53
N TRP A 831 -14.53 28.35 11.41
CA TRP A 831 -15.26 27.28 10.74
C TRP A 831 -15.70 27.74 9.35
N ARG A 832 -15.44 26.95 8.31
CA ARG A 832 -15.93 27.21 6.94
C ARG A 832 -17.35 26.72 6.76
N HIS A 833 -17.67 25.55 7.34
CA HIS A 833 -18.95 24.88 7.19
C HIS A 833 -19.44 24.33 8.51
N GLN A 834 -20.77 24.29 8.69
CA GLN A 834 -21.42 23.78 9.88
C GLN A 834 -22.71 23.02 9.51
N LEU A 835 -22.70 21.73 9.74
CA LEU A 835 -23.82 20.83 9.54
C LEU A 835 -24.21 20.22 10.89
N VAL A 836 -25.50 20.12 11.18
CA VAL A 836 -26.04 19.36 12.32
C VAL A 836 -26.78 18.15 11.78
N LEU A 837 -26.32 16.97 12.18
CA LEU A 837 -27.07 15.74 12.00
C LEU A 837 -28.03 15.60 13.17
N GLU A 838 -29.34 15.57 12.90
CA GLU A 838 -30.40 15.51 13.92
C GLU A 838 -31.00 14.11 13.96
N PRO A 839 -31.48 13.63 15.14
CA PRO A 839 -32.26 12.42 15.21
C PRO A 839 -33.42 12.43 14.20
N GLY A 840 -33.42 11.45 13.28
CA GLY A 840 -34.46 11.27 12.26
C GLY A 840 -35.39 10.08 12.61
N ARG A 841 -36.63 10.14 12.13
CA ARG A 841 -37.58 9.03 12.21
C ARG A 841 -37.26 7.96 11.19
#